data_6921a7a97e182b89418ff08e672158bb
#
_entry.id   6921a7a97e182b89418ff08e672158bb
#
_cell.length_a   1.000
_cell.length_b   1.000
_cell.length_c   1.000
_cell.angle_alpha   90.00
_cell.angle_beta   90.00
_cell.angle_gamma   90.00
#
_symmetry.space_group_name_H-M   'P 1'
#
loop_
_entity.id
_entity.type
_entity.pdbx_description
1 polymer ?
#
loop_
_entity_poly.entity_id
_entity_poly.type
_entity_poly.pdbx_seq_one_letter_code
_entity_poly.pdbx_strand_id
1 'polypeptide(L)'
;MQRLCWAAFLLVAFPLAANGQATDEAPANNQPSSKAGQGETPATDFQNTASQFLGKFCLDCHDSTDPEGDVRLDNLDVDLSVTETADSWNRIFNQVQFGEMPPEDETQPSADQRATFLRQLDHELTLHGRGFELDKKLLLPQFGNYIDHGKLFDGSVTEKPYSPARLWRQRPIIYDAIWGNAYGRAPWYSVKIGGTGNHLIARGPHKGKLMATRYFQDQKYANPFFEFVHHASGFTDYASIVADQSSLEALLVNAETMAQILTVGQKVRIVTQVKNKGSRTGNNEAMFVGGVTTTANEYRGRVPVIFNYIVKSAQPVTRDDFDQALDVAFALFLRRSPKQEEYEHYWRNVFQKNAELGNEMALQAVLIYVTLTPEFVYRMELGLGETDADGRRFLSPQELVYSLHYALHNKPAFGVDEIETIDVYTKQSEAPIQRTMTTPRPAWAAGHSALVKEMLAGKLKTRDDVERVVRQMLDARQNGWVTTHNRTYLSTTNPRILQFFREFFGYYKADEVFKDIDEFKKRDGFQQFVQGSASKLAYDTDSLILHILQEDKDVLKQLLTTNKVVSVYWNGKNDEQQVKRAGGAEKYRRTHPVQSYNLDPYEHAYDKDNHSDPQIRKNGQVFRAPAEQRCGILTQPSWLIAHSGNFDNDPVRRGKWIREKLLAGVVMDLPINVDAQIPDNEHQTLRERFQVVHESACWRCHKKMNPLGMPFEAYNHVGKWRATEQGQPVDASGSITLSHDDSLHQDVQNVLELMEALAESDLVRQSFIRHVFRYWMGRNEMLSDSQTLMAMDKAYVESGGSFKELLVALMTSDSFLYRK
;
A
#
# COMPACT_ATOMS: atom_id res chain seq x y z
N MET A 1 -16.73 30.67 15.81
CA MET A 1 -16.98 29.74 14.70
C MET A 1 -17.22 30.41 13.34
N GLN A 2 -17.99 31.51 13.22
CA GLN A 2 -18.25 32.12 11.90
C GLN A 2 -17.13 33.01 11.32
N ARG A 3 -16.06 33.32 12.05
CA ARG A 3 -14.99 34.22 11.57
C ARG A 3 -13.72 33.50 11.07
N LEU A 4 -13.58 32.22 11.26
CA LEU A 4 -12.46 31.40 10.77
C LEU A 4 -12.66 30.87 9.34
N CYS A 5 -13.87 30.86 8.80
CA CYS A 5 -14.15 30.44 7.41
C CYS A 5 -13.53 31.33 6.31
N TRP A 6 -13.06 32.53 6.63
CA TRP A 6 -12.45 33.43 5.62
C TRP A 6 -10.97 33.19 5.36
N ALA A 7 -10.28 32.44 6.21
CA ALA A 7 -8.87 32.08 6.01
C ALA A 7 -8.62 30.97 4.97
N ALA A 8 -9.65 30.17 4.70
CA ALA A 8 -9.54 29.02 3.79
C ALA A 8 -9.54 29.39 2.30
N PHE A 9 -9.97 30.63 1.94
CA PHE A 9 -10.09 31.05 0.53
C PHE A 9 -8.80 31.63 -0.07
N LEU A 10 -7.73 31.79 0.70
CA LEU A 10 -6.46 32.38 0.24
C LEU A 10 -5.37 31.34 -0.11
N LEU A 11 -5.68 30.06 -0.07
CA LEU A 11 -4.71 28.96 -0.31
C LEU A 11 -4.45 28.62 -1.79
N VAL A 12 -5.05 29.31 -2.76
CA VAL A 12 -4.96 28.92 -4.18
C VAL A 12 -3.94 29.70 -5.01
N ALA A 13 -3.21 30.67 -4.44
CA ALA A 13 -2.29 31.46 -5.22
C ALA A 13 -0.91 31.58 -4.55
N PHE A 14 -0.09 30.56 -4.68
CA PHE A 14 1.36 30.72 -4.63
C PHE A 14 1.94 30.56 -6.05
N PRO A 15 2.48 31.61 -6.66
CA PRO A 15 3.34 31.43 -7.82
C PRO A 15 4.69 30.88 -7.32
N LEU A 16 5.10 29.76 -7.85
CA LEU A 16 6.49 29.33 -7.85
C LEU A 16 7.32 30.40 -8.56
N ALA A 17 7.98 31.25 -7.80
CA ALA A 17 8.95 32.17 -8.35
C ALA A 17 10.20 31.39 -8.81
N ALA A 18 10.20 31.00 -10.07
CA ALA A 18 11.43 30.68 -10.75
C ALA A 18 12.12 32.02 -11.07
N ASN A 19 13.26 32.31 -10.43
CA ASN A 19 14.14 33.41 -10.82
C ASN A 19 14.75 33.13 -12.19
N GLY A 20 14.12 33.62 -13.22
CA GLY A 20 14.69 33.82 -14.52
C GLY A 20 14.39 35.25 -14.94
N GLN A 21 15.41 36.11 -14.98
CA GLN A 21 15.30 37.44 -15.59
C GLN A 21 14.88 37.27 -17.05
N ALA A 22 13.67 37.67 -17.38
CA ALA A 22 13.23 37.87 -18.75
C ALA A 22 13.25 39.36 -19.02
N THR A 23 14.10 39.75 -19.93
CA THR A 23 14.07 41.06 -20.59
C THR A 23 12.85 41.16 -21.48
N ASP A 24 12.08 42.22 -21.29
CA ASP A 24 10.97 42.59 -22.16
C ASP A 24 11.48 42.86 -23.60
N GLU A 25 11.16 41.99 -24.53
CA GLU A 25 10.98 42.29 -25.94
C GLU A 25 9.89 41.37 -26.52
N ALA A 26 8.79 41.97 -26.90
CA ALA A 26 7.72 41.32 -27.62
C ALA A 26 8.15 40.99 -29.06
N PRO A 27 8.09 39.74 -29.52
CA PRO A 27 8.27 39.49 -30.95
C PRO A 27 6.97 39.69 -31.72
N ALA A 28 7.13 40.40 -32.79
CA ALA A 28 6.09 40.66 -33.77
C ALA A 28 5.51 39.40 -34.40
N ASN A 29 4.23 39.50 -34.64
CA ASN A 29 3.36 38.59 -35.36
C ASN A 29 3.89 38.28 -36.78
N ASN A 30 4.52 37.12 -36.96
CA ASN A 30 4.81 36.60 -38.30
C ASN A 30 3.93 35.33 -38.53
N GLN A 31 2.82 35.52 -39.16
CA GLN A 31 2.08 34.43 -39.79
C GLN A 31 2.88 33.94 -41.02
N PRO A 32 3.16 32.66 -41.19
CA PRO A 32 3.57 32.12 -42.46
C PRO A 32 2.30 31.92 -43.31
N SER A 33 2.24 32.61 -44.43
CA SER A 33 1.27 32.33 -45.50
C SER A 33 1.55 30.96 -46.11
N SER A 34 0.79 29.93 -45.72
CA SER A 34 0.77 28.67 -46.42
C SER A 34 -0.27 28.75 -47.56
N LYS A 35 0.22 28.57 -48.77
CA LYS A 35 -0.60 28.26 -49.93
C LYS A 35 -1.32 26.92 -49.64
N ALA A 36 -2.64 27.00 -49.61
CA ALA A 36 -3.53 25.85 -49.56
C ALA A 36 -3.35 24.99 -50.83
N GLY A 37 -2.77 23.78 -50.60
CA GLY A 37 -3.05 22.65 -51.42
C GLY A 37 -4.38 22.07 -50.90
N GLN A 38 -5.32 21.86 -51.78
CA GLN A 38 -6.54 21.13 -51.49
C GLN A 38 -6.16 19.68 -51.12
N GLY A 39 -6.12 19.36 -49.82
CA GLY A 39 -6.00 18.03 -49.25
C GLY A 39 -7.28 17.78 -48.40
N GLU A 40 -7.79 16.60 -48.50
CA GLU A 40 -8.98 16.08 -47.83
C GLU A 40 -9.03 16.51 -46.35
N THR A 41 -10.20 16.83 -45.88
CA THR A 41 -10.43 17.26 -44.49
C THR A 41 -10.05 16.11 -43.51
N PRO A 42 -9.36 16.37 -42.38
CA PRO A 42 -8.94 15.34 -41.44
C PRO A 42 -10.05 14.40 -40.94
N ALA A 43 -11.27 14.88 -40.82
CA ALA A 43 -12.44 14.09 -40.43
C ALA A 43 -12.80 12.97 -41.40
N THR A 44 -12.54 13.16 -42.70
CA THR A 44 -12.81 12.13 -43.74
C THR A 44 -11.78 11.00 -43.69
N ASP A 45 -10.56 11.26 -43.24
CA ASP A 45 -9.52 10.25 -43.15
C ASP A 45 -9.75 9.29 -41.95
N PHE A 46 -10.14 9.80 -40.78
CA PHE A 46 -10.50 8.98 -39.63
C PHE A 46 -11.71 8.09 -39.91
N GLN A 47 -12.78 8.65 -40.47
CA GLN A 47 -13.99 7.89 -40.78
C GLN A 47 -13.71 6.73 -41.73
N ASN A 48 -12.88 6.94 -42.77
CA ASN A 48 -12.49 5.89 -43.69
C ASN A 48 -11.66 4.80 -43.01
N THR A 49 -10.65 5.18 -42.20
CA THR A 49 -9.80 4.22 -41.49
C THR A 49 -10.61 3.44 -40.47
N ALA A 50 -11.51 4.10 -39.72
CA ALA A 50 -12.36 3.47 -38.73
C ALA A 50 -13.30 2.45 -39.39
N SER A 51 -13.96 2.82 -40.48
CA SER A 51 -14.87 1.93 -41.25
C SER A 51 -14.12 0.71 -41.79
N GLN A 52 -12.94 0.90 -42.34
CA GLN A 52 -12.12 -0.21 -42.86
C GLN A 52 -11.64 -1.13 -41.75
N PHE A 53 -11.20 -0.58 -40.61
CA PHE A 53 -10.71 -1.37 -39.47
C PHE A 53 -11.84 -2.16 -38.82
N LEU A 54 -12.96 -1.49 -38.50
CA LEU A 54 -14.15 -2.14 -37.92
C LEU A 54 -14.73 -3.19 -38.85
N GLY A 55 -14.89 -2.87 -40.14
CA GLY A 55 -15.46 -3.79 -41.15
C GLY A 55 -14.62 -5.06 -41.33
N LYS A 56 -13.32 -4.98 -41.13
CA LYS A 56 -12.42 -6.14 -41.31
C LYS A 56 -12.20 -6.97 -40.06
N PHE A 57 -12.26 -6.36 -38.86
CA PHE A 57 -11.78 -6.99 -37.65
C PHE A 57 -12.81 -7.03 -36.52
N CYS A 58 -13.95 -6.40 -36.66
CA CYS A 58 -14.89 -6.25 -35.56
C CYS A 58 -16.34 -6.62 -35.91
N LEU A 59 -16.83 -6.27 -37.14
CA LEU A 59 -18.24 -6.39 -37.49
C LEU A 59 -18.73 -7.81 -37.70
N ASP A 60 -17.86 -8.80 -37.92
CA ASP A 60 -18.27 -10.21 -37.99
C ASP A 60 -18.87 -10.73 -36.67
N CYS A 61 -18.47 -10.12 -35.51
CA CYS A 61 -18.98 -10.47 -34.19
C CYS A 61 -19.83 -9.36 -33.55
N HIS A 62 -19.75 -8.11 -34.04
CA HIS A 62 -20.41 -6.94 -33.45
C HIS A 62 -21.38 -6.23 -34.42
N ASP A 63 -22.08 -6.99 -35.21
CA ASP A 63 -23.09 -6.50 -36.14
C ASP A 63 -24.48 -6.42 -35.49
N SER A 64 -25.50 -6.14 -36.34
CA SER A 64 -26.90 -6.00 -35.92
C SER A 64 -27.65 -7.31 -35.73
N THR A 65 -27.04 -8.47 -36.09
CA THR A 65 -27.78 -9.74 -36.15
C THR A 65 -27.74 -10.47 -34.82
N ASP A 66 -26.54 -10.61 -34.25
CA ASP A 66 -26.31 -11.28 -32.93
C ASP A 66 -25.00 -10.72 -32.31
N PRO A 67 -25.03 -9.49 -31.79
CA PRO A 67 -23.83 -8.81 -31.37
C PRO A 67 -23.24 -9.48 -30.14
N GLU A 68 -22.02 -10.02 -30.23
CA GLU A 68 -21.34 -10.65 -29.13
C GLU A 68 -21.12 -9.66 -27.97
N GLY A 69 -21.47 -10.10 -26.76
CA GLY A 69 -21.36 -9.29 -25.55
C GLY A 69 -22.29 -8.07 -25.52
N ASP A 70 -23.39 -8.09 -26.29
CA ASP A 70 -24.35 -6.99 -26.45
C ASP A 70 -23.70 -5.68 -26.95
N VAL A 71 -22.54 -5.78 -27.62
CA VAL A 71 -21.83 -4.63 -28.18
C VAL A 71 -22.05 -4.57 -29.68
N ARG A 72 -22.73 -3.54 -30.13
CA ARG A 72 -23.00 -3.30 -31.53
C ARG A 72 -22.16 -2.16 -32.07
N LEU A 73 -21.39 -2.40 -33.14
CA LEU A 73 -20.45 -1.43 -33.75
C LEU A 73 -20.85 -1.00 -35.19
N ASP A 74 -21.79 -1.66 -35.84
CA ASP A 74 -22.24 -1.33 -37.20
C ASP A 74 -23.01 0.00 -37.30
N ASN A 75 -23.52 0.50 -36.17
CA ASN A 75 -24.22 1.78 -36.06
C ASN A 75 -23.47 2.82 -35.23
N LEU A 76 -22.19 2.62 -34.99
CA LEU A 76 -21.39 3.51 -34.17
C LEU A 76 -21.13 4.83 -34.92
N ASP A 77 -21.55 5.94 -34.32
CA ASP A 77 -21.32 7.28 -34.83
C ASP A 77 -19.84 7.65 -34.72
N VAL A 78 -19.37 8.53 -35.59
CA VAL A 78 -17.98 9.06 -35.58
C VAL A 78 -17.88 10.49 -35.01
N ASP A 79 -19.00 11.07 -34.57
CA ASP A 79 -19.02 12.39 -33.94
C ASP A 79 -18.52 12.30 -32.50
N LEU A 80 -17.22 12.50 -32.30
CA LEU A 80 -16.55 12.45 -30.98
C LEU A 80 -16.83 13.67 -30.09
N SER A 81 -17.59 14.66 -30.58
CA SER A 81 -18.07 15.76 -29.74
C SER A 81 -19.16 15.28 -28.77
N VAL A 82 -19.88 14.22 -29.12
CA VAL A 82 -20.90 13.57 -28.29
C VAL A 82 -20.25 12.65 -27.29
N THR A 83 -20.59 12.80 -26.00
CA THR A 83 -19.96 12.08 -24.90
C THR A 83 -20.08 10.57 -25.02
N GLU A 84 -21.27 10.07 -25.29
CA GLU A 84 -21.56 8.64 -25.40
C GLU A 84 -20.83 8.00 -26.59
N THR A 85 -20.72 8.72 -27.71
CA THR A 85 -19.93 8.29 -28.87
C THR A 85 -18.45 8.24 -28.52
N ALA A 86 -17.90 9.30 -27.95
CA ALA A 86 -16.49 9.34 -27.52
C ALA A 86 -16.16 8.25 -26.48
N ASP A 87 -17.04 7.97 -25.55
CA ASP A 87 -16.85 6.90 -24.55
C ASP A 87 -16.86 5.51 -25.21
N SER A 88 -17.64 5.31 -26.25
CA SER A 88 -17.66 4.07 -27.03
C SER A 88 -16.35 3.89 -27.81
N TRP A 89 -15.87 4.93 -28.47
CA TRP A 89 -14.59 4.92 -29.17
C TRP A 89 -13.41 4.76 -28.21
N ASN A 90 -13.50 5.32 -27.03
CA ASN A 90 -12.50 5.09 -25.97
C ASN A 90 -12.46 3.63 -25.52
N ARG A 91 -13.60 2.96 -25.45
CA ARG A 91 -13.64 1.51 -25.16
C ARG A 91 -13.01 0.71 -26.29
N ILE A 92 -13.32 1.02 -27.55
CA ILE A 92 -12.70 0.38 -28.72
C ILE A 92 -11.20 0.61 -28.71
N PHE A 93 -10.75 1.85 -28.51
CA PHE A 93 -9.33 2.18 -28.39
C PHE A 93 -8.62 1.27 -27.38
N ASN A 94 -9.19 1.13 -26.18
CA ASN A 94 -8.62 0.29 -25.14
C ASN A 94 -8.55 -1.19 -25.54
N GLN A 95 -9.63 -1.73 -26.08
CA GLN A 95 -9.69 -3.14 -26.47
C GLN A 95 -8.65 -3.48 -27.54
N VAL A 96 -8.51 -2.59 -28.54
CA VAL A 96 -7.53 -2.76 -29.62
C VAL A 96 -6.11 -2.50 -29.13
N GLN A 97 -5.90 -1.46 -28.31
CA GLN A 97 -4.59 -1.08 -27.78
C GLN A 97 -4.00 -2.19 -26.91
N PHE A 98 -4.82 -2.82 -26.10
CA PHE A 98 -4.40 -3.84 -25.17
C PHE A 98 -4.45 -5.28 -25.76
N GLY A 99 -4.76 -5.40 -27.06
CA GLY A 99 -4.80 -6.68 -27.75
C GLY A 99 -5.92 -7.61 -27.29
N GLU A 100 -6.97 -7.03 -26.67
CA GLU A 100 -8.13 -7.79 -26.21
C GLU A 100 -9.12 -8.06 -27.35
N MET A 101 -9.13 -7.19 -28.34
CA MET A 101 -9.91 -7.31 -29.57
C MET A 101 -9.05 -7.00 -30.81
N PRO A 102 -9.22 -7.78 -31.89
CA PRO A 102 -10.00 -9.03 -31.98
C PRO A 102 -9.45 -10.12 -31.03
N PRO A 103 -10.29 -11.13 -30.64
CA PRO A 103 -9.82 -12.29 -29.87
C PRO A 103 -8.64 -12.98 -30.55
N GLU A 104 -7.74 -13.63 -29.76
CA GLU A 104 -6.52 -14.25 -30.29
C GLU A 104 -6.74 -15.32 -31.36
N ASP A 105 -7.89 -16.00 -31.32
CA ASP A 105 -8.34 -17.03 -32.25
C ASP A 105 -8.98 -16.47 -33.53
N GLU A 106 -9.15 -15.15 -33.61
CA GLU A 106 -9.71 -14.48 -34.76
C GLU A 106 -8.65 -13.77 -35.64
N THR A 107 -9.07 -13.27 -36.81
CA THR A 107 -8.19 -12.54 -37.73
C THR A 107 -7.58 -11.33 -37.06
N GLN A 108 -6.26 -11.30 -36.89
CA GLN A 108 -5.56 -10.21 -36.22
C GLN A 108 -5.14 -9.10 -37.18
N PRO A 109 -5.26 -7.81 -36.79
CA PRO A 109 -4.64 -6.72 -37.53
C PRO A 109 -3.10 -6.82 -37.45
N SER A 110 -2.41 -6.49 -38.54
CA SER A 110 -0.95 -6.35 -38.48
C SER A 110 -0.57 -5.23 -37.48
N ALA A 111 0.70 -5.29 -37.01
CA ALA A 111 1.21 -4.26 -36.09
C ALA A 111 1.03 -2.83 -36.65
N ASP A 112 1.27 -2.67 -37.97
CA ASP A 112 1.12 -1.36 -38.65
C ASP A 112 -0.35 -0.92 -38.77
N GLN A 113 -1.26 -1.85 -39.07
CA GLN A 113 -2.71 -1.56 -39.14
C GLN A 113 -3.23 -1.15 -37.76
N ARG A 114 -2.86 -1.89 -36.71
CA ARG A 114 -3.20 -1.58 -35.33
C ARG A 114 -2.65 -0.21 -34.92
N ALA A 115 -1.38 0.04 -35.15
CA ALA A 115 -0.75 1.31 -34.80
C ALA A 115 -1.33 2.50 -35.56
N THR A 116 -1.68 2.32 -36.84
CA THR A 116 -2.27 3.40 -37.65
C THR A 116 -3.67 3.74 -37.17
N PHE A 117 -4.52 2.75 -36.93
CA PHE A 117 -5.84 2.94 -36.39
C PHE A 117 -5.82 3.66 -35.03
N LEU A 118 -4.98 3.19 -34.13
CA LEU A 118 -4.88 3.77 -32.78
C LEU A 118 -4.36 5.21 -32.80
N ARG A 119 -3.35 5.52 -33.61
CA ARG A 119 -2.84 6.90 -33.76
C ARG A 119 -3.88 7.86 -34.30
N GLN A 120 -4.66 7.44 -35.29
CA GLN A 120 -5.71 8.29 -35.84
C GLN A 120 -6.86 8.50 -34.86
N LEU A 121 -7.29 7.43 -34.20
CA LEU A 121 -8.33 7.51 -33.16
C LEU A 121 -7.88 8.37 -31.95
N ASP A 122 -6.65 8.24 -31.49
CA ASP A 122 -6.10 9.07 -30.41
C ASP A 122 -6.03 10.55 -30.83
N HIS A 123 -5.60 10.80 -32.07
CA HIS A 123 -5.56 12.16 -32.62
C HIS A 123 -6.96 12.80 -32.63
N GLU A 124 -7.96 12.09 -33.13
CA GLU A 124 -9.34 12.60 -33.22
C GLU A 124 -9.93 12.80 -31.80
N LEU A 125 -9.77 11.84 -30.92
CA LEU A 125 -10.20 11.99 -29.52
C LEU A 125 -9.51 13.18 -28.83
N THR A 126 -8.24 13.45 -29.14
CA THR A 126 -7.49 14.58 -28.59
C THR A 126 -8.01 15.92 -29.13
N LEU A 127 -8.35 16.00 -30.43
CA LEU A 127 -8.94 17.21 -31.01
C LEU A 127 -10.27 17.61 -30.34
N HIS A 128 -11.03 16.63 -29.85
CA HIS A 128 -12.26 16.86 -29.11
C HIS A 128 -12.08 16.97 -27.59
N GLY A 129 -10.82 17.09 -27.10
CA GLY A 129 -10.49 17.19 -25.67
C GLY A 129 -10.72 15.88 -24.89
N ARG A 130 -10.76 14.74 -25.59
CA ARG A 130 -11.03 13.40 -25.06
C ARG A 130 -9.90 12.40 -25.33
N GLY A 131 -8.77 12.92 -25.81
CA GLY A 131 -7.61 12.11 -26.11
C GLY A 131 -7.09 11.35 -24.91
N PHE A 132 -6.57 10.19 -25.20
CA PHE A 132 -5.93 9.34 -24.22
C PHE A 132 -4.46 9.73 -24.10
N GLU A 133 -4.07 10.25 -22.93
CA GLU A 133 -2.67 10.26 -22.56
C GLU A 133 -2.28 8.83 -22.15
N LEU A 134 -2.03 7.98 -23.16
CA LEU A 134 -1.74 6.56 -22.98
C LEU A 134 -0.61 6.32 -21.97
N ASP A 135 0.49 7.09 -22.11
CA ASP A 135 1.64 6.95 -21.20
C ASP A 135 1.25 7.21 -19.74
N LYS A 136 0.40 8.21 -19.51
CA LYS A 136 -0.12 8.48 -18.15
C LYS A 136 -1.04 7.36 -17.67
N LYS A 137 -1.87 6.81 -18.56
CA LYS A 137 -2.74 5.70 -18.24
C LYS A 137 -1.98 4.43 -17.90
N LEU A 138 -0.92 4.12 -18.64
CA LEU A 138 -0.07 2.97 -18.34
C LEU A 138 0.61 3.06 -16.97
N LEU A 139 0.73 4.26 -16.40
CA LEU A 139 1.21 4.44 -15.04
C LEU A 139 0.15 4.12 -13.97
N LEU A 140 -1.12 4.01 -14.34
CA LEU A 140 -2.17 3.62 -13.40
C LEU A 140 -2.03 2.15 -13.01
N PRO A 141 -2.31 1.79 -11.74
CA PRO A 141 -2.03 0.46 -11.21
C PRO A 141 -2.58 -0.70 -12.01
N GLN A 142 -3.79 -0.56 -12.55
CA GLN A 142 -4.48 -1.62 -13.29
C GLN A 142 -3.86 -1.92 -14.66
N PHE A 143 -3.06 -1.02 -15.21
CA PHE A 143 -2.52 -1.16 -16.56
C PHE A 143 -1.05 -1.62 -16.60
N GLY A 144 -0.43 -1.94 -15.46
CA GLY A 144 0.98 -2.30 -15.40
C GLY A 144 1.37 -3.49 -16.30
N ASN A 145 0.54 -4.52 -16.36
CA ASN A 145 0.84 -5.70 -17.16
C ASN A 145 0.57 -5.52 -18.68
N TYR A 146 -0.03 -4.41 -19.08
CA TYR A 146 -0.18 -4.08 -20.50
C TYR A 146 1.12 -3.54 -21.14
N ILE A 147 2.11 -3.21 -20.33
CA ILE A 147 3.44 -2.82 -20.83
C ILE A 147 4.14 -4.08 -21.32
N ASP A 148 4.63 -4.04 -22.54
CA ASP A 148 5.27 -5.17 -23.22
C ASP A 148 6.39 -5.75 -22.37
N HIS A 149 6.16 -6.95 -21.86
CA HIS A 149 7.12 -7.66 -20.99
C HIS A 149 8.43 -7.95 -21.72
N GLY A 150 8.36 -8.38 -22.98
CA GLY A 150 9.54 -8.72 -23.78
C GLY A 150 10.45 -7.51 -23.93
N LYS A 151 9.89 -6.35 -24.32
CA LYS A 151 10.67 -5.10 -24.47
C LYS A 151 11.30 -4.60 -23.17
N LEU A 152 10.74 -4.93 -22.04
CA LEU A 152 11.34 -4.56 -20.75
C LEU A 152 12.62 -5.34 -20.44
N PHE A 153 12.83 -6.53 -21.06
CA PHE A 153 13.94 -7.43 -20.73
C PHE A 153 14.81 -7.86 -21.92
N ASP A 154 14.49 -7.44 -23.16
CA ASP A 154 15.24 -7.84 -24.37
C ASP A 154 16.46 -6.95 -24.68
N GLY A 155 16.64 -5.86 -23.95
CA GLY A 155 17.73 -4.92 -24.15
C GLY A 155 17.58 -3.98 -25.36
N SER A 156 16.43 -4.00 -26.05
CA SER A 156 16.17 -3.15 -27.21
C SER A 156 15.96 -1.67 -26.85
N VAL A 157 15.58 -1.37 -25.61
CA VAL A 157 15.32 -0.01 -25.14
C VAL A 157 16.62 0.69 -24.76
N THR A 158 16.97 1.75 -25.48
CA THR A 158 18.22 2.52 -25.30
C THR A 158 18.02 3.80 -24.48
N GLU A 159 16.80 4.23 -24.26
CA GLU A 159 16.50 5.41 -23.42
C GLU A 159 17.00 5.17 -22.00
N LYS A 160 17.69 6.18 -21.45
CA LYS A 160 18.17 6.10 -20.07
C LYS A 160 17.02 6.20 -19.08
N PRO A 161 16.98 5.35 -18.05
CA PRO A 161 15.89 5.34 -17.07
C PRO A 161 15.77 6.64 -16.28
N TYR A 162 14.54 6.98 -15.91
CA TYR A 162 14.20 8.09 -15.01
C TYR A 162 12.82 7.85 -14.41
N SER A 163 12.45 8.62 -13.41
CA SER A 163 11.06 8.76 -12.98
C SER A 163 10.53 10.17 -13.27
N PRO A 164 9.25 10.36 -13.55
CA PRO A 164 8.66 11.68 -13.60
C PRO A 164 8.86 12.43 -12.29
N ALA A 165 9.05 13.74 -12.36
CA ALA A 165 9.01 14.60 -11.18
C ALA A 165 7.61 14.49 -10.54
N ARG A 166 7.55 14.27 -9.22
CA ARG A 166 6.28 13.88 -8.59
C ARG A 166 6.15 14.33 -7.15
N LEU A 167 4.89 14.41 -6.73
CA LEU A 167 4.48 14.51 -5.34
C LEU A 167 3.89 13.15 -4.92
N TRP A 168 4.39 12.61 -3.81
CA TRP A 168 3.82 11.43 -3.20
C TRP A 168 2.90 11.84 -2.06
N ARG A 169 1.79 11.17 -1.95
CA ARG A 169 1.00 11.24 -0.75
C ARG A 169 1.77 10.61 0.42
N GLN A 170 1.68 11.23 1.60
CA GLN A 170 2.21 10.63 2.82
C GLN A 170 1.56 9.27 3.06
N ARG A 171 2.35 8.27 3.45
CA ARG A 171 1.77 6.99 3.89
C ARG A 171 1.00 7.18 5.19
N PRO A 172 -0.17 6.53 5.35
CA PRO A 172 -0.99 6.64 6.56
C PRO A 172 -0.20 6.43 7.85
N ILE A 173 0.64 5.40 7.89
CA ILE A 173 1.47 5.08 9.08
C ILE A 173 2.51 6.16 9.40
N ILE A 174 3.02 6.87 8.40
CA ILE A 174 3.97 7.97 8.61
C ILE A 174 3.24 9.20 9.11
N TYR A 175 2.10 9.53 8.53
CA TYR A 175 1.27 10.62 8.98
C TYR A 175 0.86 10.43 10.45
N ASP A 176 0.38 9.24 10.81
CA ASP A 176 0.07 8.89 12.20
C ASP A 176 1.30 8.98 13.12
N ALA A 177 2.49 8.60 12.63
CA ALA A 177 3.71 8.69 13.40
C ALA A 177 4.14 10.14 13.66
N ILE A 178 3.96 11.05 12.70
CA ILE A 178 4.21 12.49 12.88
C ILE A 178 3.28 13.03 13.97
N TRP A 179 1.99 12.70 13.90
CA TRP A 179 1.03 13.06 14.92
C TRP A 179 1.38 12.49 16.30
N GLY A 180 1.63 11.19 16.38
CA GLY A 180 2.03 10.53 17.61
C GLY A 180 3.30 11.10 18.22
N ASN A 181 4.21 11.58 17.38
CA ASN A 181 5.43 12.23 17.80
C ASN A 181 5.17 13.65 18.32
N ALA A 182 4.31 14.44 17.66
CA ALA A 182 3.95 15.79 18.09
C ALA A 182 3.20 15.80 19.43
N TYR A 183 2.37 14.79 19.69
CA TYR A 183 1.72 14.60 21.00
C TYR A 183 2.71 14.31 22.14
N GLY A 184 3.95 13.95 21.83
CA GLY A 184 4.79 13.30 22.78
C GLY A 184 4.15 11.97 23.25
N ARG A 185 4.89 11.00 23.71
CA ARG A 185 4.27 9.85 24.39
C ARG A 185 3.68 10.34 25.72
N ALA A 186 2.47 10.89 25.67
CA ALA A 186 1.67 11.06 26.87
C ALA A 186 1.67 9.72 27.61
N PRO A 187 1.56 9.70 28.95
CA PRO A 187 1.54 8.46 29.73
C PRO A 187 0.30 7.58 29.44
N TRP A 188 -0.28 7.67 28.25
CA TRP A 188 -1.53 7.09 27.81
C TRP A 188 -1.25 6.02 26.73
N TYR A 189 -1.81 4.83 26.90
CA TYR A 189 -1.67 3.72 25.97
C TYR A 189 -2.91 3.52 25.11
N SER A 190 -2.63 3.17 23.87
CA SER A 190 -3.51 2.74 22.78
C SER A 190 -4.59 3.74 22.35
N VAL A 191 -4.26 4.43 21.28
CA VAL A 191 -5.26 4.98 20.37
C VAL A 191 -5.72 3.83 19.48
N LYS A 192 -6.93 3.33 19.66
CA LYS A 192 -7.61 2.58 18.62
C LYS A 192 -8.21 3.61 17.67
N ILE A 193 -7.67 3.72 16.48
CA ILE A 193 -8.25 4.49 15.40
C ILE A 193 -9.38 3.64 14.82
N GLY A 194 -10.59 4.17 14.85
CA GLY A 194 -11.78 3.51 14.30
C GLY A 194 -12.60 2.72 15.32
N GLY A 195 -13.81 3.17 15.54
CA GLY A 195 -14.83 2.50 16.34
C GLY A 195 -15.21 3.26 17.62
N THR A 196 -16.48 3.34 17.87
CA THR A 196 -17.09 3.94 19.03
C THR A 196 -16.56 3.33 20.33
N GLY A 197 -15.97 4.17 21.19
CA GLY A 197 -15.66 3.78 22.56
C GLY A 197 -14.19 3.55 22.88
N ASN A 198 -13.31 4.48 22.54
CA ASN A 198 -11.91 4.43 22.95
C ASN A 198 -11.74 4.92 24.38
N HIS A 199 -11.30 4.03 25.24
CA HIS A 199 -10.97 4.33 26.61
C HIS A 199 -9.47 4.33 26.80
N LEU A 200 -8.92 5.40 27.36
CA LEU A 200 -7.53 5.50 27.75
C LEU A 200 -7.41 5.16 29.25
N ILE A 201 -6.54 4.20 29.55
CA ILE A 201 -6.25 3.84 30.93
C ILE A 201 -5.06 4.66 31.40
N ALA A 202 -5.25 5.49 32.43
CA ALA A 202 -4.18 6.28 33.01
C ALA A 202 -3.13 5.40 33.70
N ARG A 203 -1.85 5.69 33.43
CA ARG A 203 -0.74 5.20 34.25
C ARG A 203 -0.15 6.35 35.06
N GLY A 204 0.47 6.04 36.16
CA GLY A 204 1.07 7.06 37.05
C GLY A 204 0.16 7.48 38.19
N PRO A 205 0.14 8.76 38.61
CA PRO A 205 -0.59 9.20 39.80
C PRO A 205 -2.09 8.96 39.75
N HIS A 206 -2.65 8.66 38.57
CA HIS A 206 -4.06 8.33 38.36
C HIS A 206 -4.28 6.84 38.05
N LYS A 207 -3.37 5.97 38.46
CA LYS A 207 -3.46 4.51 38.28
C LYS A 207 -4.82 3.97 38.66
N GLY A 208 -5.48 3.29 37.75
CA GLY A 208 -6.80 2.70 37.94
C GLY A 208 -7.99 3.64 37.70
N LYS A 209 -7.77 4.90 37.30
CA LYS A 209 -8.81 5.77 36.79
C LYS A 209 -8.94 5.60 35.29
N LEU A 210 -10.16 5.42 34.84
CA LEU A 210 -10.46 5.38 33.40
C LEU A 210 -10.60 6.82 32.91
N MET A 211 -9.86 7.15 31.87
CA MET A 211 -9.92 8.44 31.24
C MET A 211 -10.50 8.27 29.84
N ALA A 212 -11.70 8.81 29.63
CA ALA A 212 -12.26 8.97 28.30
C ALA A 212 -11.78 10.32 27.75
N THR A 213 -11.06 10.31 26.68
CA THR A 213 -10.78 11.55 25.96
C THR A 213 -11.99 11.84 25.09
N ARG A 214 -12.74 12.87 25.42
CA ARG A 214 -13.74 13.43 24.49
C ARG A 214 -13.09 13.92 23.18
N TYR A 215 -11.80 14.04 23.20
CA TYR A 215 -10.97 14.49 22.11
C TYR A 215 -11.25 13.72 20.81
N PHE A 216 -11.30 12.38 20.85
CA PHE A 216 -11.66 11.58 19.69
C PHE A 216 -13.15 11.48 19.40
N GLN A 217 -14.01 11.91 20.32
CA GLN A 217 -15.44 12.00 20.09
C GLN A 217 -15.89 13.38 19.58
N ASP A 218 -15.22 14.44 20.02
CA ASP A 218 -15.57 15.82 19.68
C ASP A 218 -14.64 16.43 18.62
N GLN A 219 -13.42 15.91 18.48
CA GLN A 219 -12.43 16.31 17.48
C GLN A 219 -12.12 15.10 16.61
N LYS A 220 -12.59 15.13 15.40
CA LYS A 220 -12.49 14.05 14.43
C LYS A 220 -11.08 13.97 13.83
N TYR A 221 -10.08 13.46 14.59
CA TYR A 221 -8.87 13.03 13.93
C TYR A 221 -9.22 11.95 12.91
N ALA A 222 -8.97 12.22 11.68
CA ALA A 222 -9.04 11.24 10.61
C ALA A 222 -7.73 11.27 9.85
N ASN A 223 -7.14 10.09 9.61
CA ASN A 223 -6.02 10.02 8.70
C ASN A 223 -6.56 10.20 7.27
N PRO A 224 -6.27 11.32 6.58
CA PRO A 224 -6.85 11.59 5.27
C PRO A 224 -6.32 10.65 4.18
N PHE A 225 -5.33 9.83 4.50
CA PHE A 225 -4.67 8.94 3.56
C PHE A 225 -5.03 7.47 3.73
N PHE A 226 -5.93 7.16 4.68
CA PHE A 226 -6.20 5.76 5.07
C PHE A 226 -7.02 4.97 4.04
N GLU A 227 -7.88 5.63 3.25
CA GLU A 227 -8.88 4.96 2.42
C GLU A 227 -8.45 4.66 0.98
N PHE A 228 -7.25 5.08 0.57
CA PHE A 228 -6.83 4.91 -0.82
C PHE A 228 -5.94 3.68 -0.99
N VAL A 229 -6.55 2.53 -0.98
CA VAL A 229 -5.92 1.31 -1.46
C VAL A 229 -6.18 1.20 -2.97
N HIS A 230 -5.12 1.15 -3.77
CA HIS A 230 -5.26 0.81 -5.18
C HIS A 230 -5.55 -0.69 -5.30
N HIS A 231 -6.82 -1.06 -5.23
CA HIS A 231 -7.25 -2.46 -5.23
C HIS A 231 -6.74 -3.23 -6.44
N ALA A 232 -6.65 -2.59 -7.60
CA ALA A 232 -6.22 -3.21 -8.84
C ALA A 232 -4.75 -3.65 -8.84
N SER A 233 -3.83 -2.88 -8.20
CA SER A 233 -2.43 -3.27 -8.10
C SER A 233 -2.15 -4.23 -6.95
N GLY A 234 -3.01 -4.24 -5.93
CA GLY A 234 -2.77 -4.88 -4.65
C GLY A 234 -1.80 -4.11 -3.75
N PHE A 235 -1.20 -3.01 -4.21
CA PHE A 235 -0.29 -2.17 -3.44
C PHE A 235 -0.97 -0.88 -3.00
N THR A 236 -0.70 -0.47 -1.76
CA THR A 236 -1.34 0.69 -1.13
C THR A 236 -0.65 2.02 -1.43
N ASP A 237 0.55 2.00 -2.00
CA ASP A 237 1.47 3.14 -2.00
C ASP A 237 1.85 3.59 -3.43
N TYR A 238 0.85 3.84 -4.26
CA TYR A 238 1.10 4.50 -5.55
C TYR A 238 1.19 6.01 -5.39
N ALA A 239 2.07 6.63 -6.16
CA ALA A 239 2.22 8.08 -6.21
C ALA A 239 1.01 8.67 -6.93
N SER A 240 -0.05 8.94 -6.20
CA SER A 240 -1.23 9.63 -6.72
C SER A 240 -1.52 10.88 -5.91
N ILE A 241 -1.77 11.98 -6.59
CA ILE A 241 -2.26 13.21 -6.00
C ILE A 241 -3.76 13.22 -6.21
N VAL A 242 -4.50 12.81 -5.21
CA VAL A 242 -5.95 13.05 -5.18
C VAL A 242 -6.20 13.88 -3.94
N ALA A 243 -6.41 15.18 -4.13
CA ALA A 243 -6.92 16.08 -3.11
C ALA A 243 -8.42 16.21 -3.35
N ASP A 244 -9.21 15.44 -2.61
CA ASP A 244 -10.65 15.64 -2.55
C ASP A 244 -11.02 16.56 -1.37
N GLN A 245 -12.26 17.04 -1.38
CA GLN A 245 -12.75 17.93 -0.34
C GLN A 245 -12.70 17.29 1.06
N SER A 246 -12.98 16.01 1.17
CA SER A 246 -13.01 15.30 2.45
C SER A 246 -11.60 15.15 3.04
N SER A 247 -10.60 14.94 2.22
CA SER A 247 -9.19 14.93 2.62
C SER A 247 -8.73 16.30 3.11
N LEU A 248 -9.12 17.38 2.43
CA LEU A 248 -8.80 18.74 2.84
C LEU A 248 -9.45 19.13 4.17
N GLU A 249 -10.71 18.76 4.37
CA GLU A 249 -11.39 18.96 5.66
C GLU A 249 -10.70 18.19 6.79
N ALA A 250 -10.32 16.95 6.56
CA ALA A 250 -9.60 16.16 7.54
C ALA A 250 -8.23 16.77 7.89
N LEU A 251 -7.48 17.24 6.87
CA LEU A 251 -6.20 17.92 7.08
C LEU A 251 -6.37 19.19 7.91
N LEU A 252 -7.38 20.01 7.62
CA LEU A 252 -7.65 21.25 8.37
C LEU A 252 -8.02 20.95 9.82
N VAL A 253 -8.96 20.04 10.05
CA VAL A 253 -9.38 19.63 11.41
C VAL A 253 -8.20 19.06 12.20
N ASN A 254 -7.35 18.28 11.56
CA ASN A 254 -6.14 17.74 12.16
C ASN A 254 -5.15 18.87 12.51
N ALA A 255 -4.94 19.83 11.60
CA ALA A 255 -4.04 20.97 11.81
C ALA A 255 -4.49 21.84 13.01
N GLU A 256 -5.76 22.19 13.08
CA GLU A 256 -6.35 22.93 14.21
C GLU A 256 -6.17 22.17 15.53
N THR A 257 -6.44 20.87 15.49
CA THR A 257 -6.28 19.98 16.63
C THR A 257 -4.84 19.91 17.11
N MET A 258 -3.88 19.77 16.20
CA MET A 258 -2.45 19.73 16.53
C MET A 258 -1.99 21.07 17.10
N ALA A 259 -2.37 22.17 16.48
CA ALA A 259 -2.04 23.51 16.97
C ALA A 259 -2.54 23.72 18.41
N GLN A 260 -3.77 23.33 18.71
CA GLN A 260 -4.31 23.39 20.07
C GLN A 260 -3.50 22.54 21.06
N ILE A 261 -3.15 21.31 20.68
CA ILE A 261 -2.42 20.41 21.58
C ILE A 261 -1.01 20.91 21.88
N LEU A 262 -0.31 21.43 20.88
CA LEU A 262 1.04 21.94 21.02
C LEU A 262 1.12 23.28 21.75
N THR A 263 0.02 24.00 21.88
CA THR A 263 -0.05 25.30 22.57
C THR A 263 -0.59 25.20 23.99
N VAL A 264 -1.74 24.55 24.17
CA VAL A 264 -2.42 24.46 25.47
C VAL A 264 -2.58 23.04 26.00
N GLY A 265 -2.15 22.04 25.23
CA GLY A 265 -2.29 20.63 25.61
C GLY A 265 -3.61 20.01 25.18
N GLN A 266 -3.73 18.72 25.45
CA GLN A 266 -4.87 17.90 25.11
C GLN A 266 -5.96 18.00 26.18
N LYS A 267 -7.19 18.26 25.76
CA LYS A 267 -8.35 18.24 26.66
C LYS A 267 -8.71 16.79 27.00
N VAL A 268 -8.64 16.45 28.26
CA VAL A 268 -9.00 15.12 28.77
C VAL A 268 -10.13 15.20 29.75
N ARG A 269 -11.08 14.28 29.65
CA ARG A 269 -12.16 14.13 30.61
C ARG A 269 -11.80 13.01 31.57
N ILE A 270 -11.65 13.33 32.87
CA ILE A 270 -11.41 12.33 33.89
C ILE A 270 -12.74 11.77 34.36
N VAL A 271 -12.87 10.46 34.22
CA VAL A 271 -14.03 9.72 34.70
C VAL A 271 -13.60 8.88 35.91
N THR A 272 -14.20 9.13 37.06
CA THR A 272 -13.96 8.31 38.24
C THR A 272 -14.91 7.13 38.22
N GLN A 273 -14.39 5.93 38.24
CA GLN A 273 -15.21 4.71 38.33
C GLN A 273 -15.72 4.54 39.75
N VAL A 274 -17.03 4.51 39.93
CA VAL A 274 -17.64 4.09 41.19
C VAL A 274 -17.63 2.54 41.16
N LYS A 275 -16.85 1.93 42.03
CA LYS A 275 -16.88 0.47 42.25
C LYS A 275 -18.25 0.09 42.80
N ASN A 276 -19.09 -0.51 42.01
CA ASN A 276 -20.24 -1.27 42.55
C ASN A 276 -19.69 -2.56 43.16
N LYS A 277 -19.86 -2.74 44.43
CA LYS A 277 -19.64 -4.00 45.15
C LYS A 277 -20.65 -5.02 44.62
N GLY A 278 -20.25 -5.88 43.70
CA GLY A 278 -21.10 -7.02 43.36
C GLY A 278 -20.97 -7.68 42.00
N SER A 279 -19.98 -7.39 41.18
CA SER A 279 -19.81 -8.20 39.94
C SER A 279 -18.37 -8.67 39.79
N ARG A 280 -18.14 -9.95 40.09
CA ARG A 280 -16.96 -10.71 39.68
C ARG A 280 -17.28 -11.29 38.29
N THR A 281 -16.81 -10.69 37.27
CA THR A 281 -16.56 -11.38 36.01
C THR A 281 -15.08 -11.32 35.74
N GLY A 282 -14.45 -12.49 35.74
CA GLY A 282 -13.05 -12.65 35.44
C GLY A 282 -12.83 -12.50 33.95
N ASN A 283 -12.23 -11.43 33.59
CA ASN A 283 -11.31 -11.19 32.48
C ASN A 283 -10.97 -9.71 32.54
N ASN A 284 -9.73 -9.33 32.31
CA ASN A 284 -9.16 -7.99 32.46
C ASN A 284 -9.72 -6.91 31.50
N GLU A 285 -10.95 -7.03 31.04
CA GLU A 285 -11.68 -6.01 30.33
C GLU A 285 -12.63 -5.33 31.30
N ALA A 286 -12.36 -4.07 31.63
CA ALA A 286 -13.29 -3.24 32.38
C ALA A 286 -14.55 -2.99 31.52
N MET A 287 -15.55 -3.83 31.64
CA MET A 287 -16.88 -3.53 31.15
C MET A 287 -17.52 -2.50 32.06
N PHE A 288 -17.95 -1.38 31.48
CA PHE A 288 -18.70 -0.36 32.18
C PHE A 288 -20.14 -0.78 32.41
N VAL A 289 -20.48 -1.07 33.64
CA VAL A 289 -21.88 -1.14 34.07
C VAL A 289 -22.03 -0.27 35.32
N GLY A 290 -22.68 0.87 35.16
CA GLY A 290 -23.22 1.70 36.23
C GLY A 290 -22.41 2.94 36.59
N GLY A 291 -23.11 4.08 36.60
CA GLY A 291 -22.80 5.32 37.29
C GLY A 291 -21.46 6.00 37.02
N VAL A 292 -21.34 6.72 35.91
CA VAL A 292 -20.19 7.59 35.61
C VAL A 292 -20.38 8.93 36.26
N THR A 293 -19.61 9.27 37.29
CA THR A 293 -19.49 10.65 37.80
C THR A 293 -18.39 11.37 37.04
N THR A 294 -18.74 12.32 36.21
CA THR A 294 -17.78 13.21 35.53
C THR A 294 -17.21 14.18 36.52
N THR A 295 -15.92 14.29 36.55
CA THR A 295 -15.33 15.14 37.54
C THR A 295 -14.63 16.37 37.00
N ALA A 296 -13.96 16.39 35.91
CA ALA A 296 -13.38 17.62 35.37
C ALA A 296 -12.90 17.45 33.93
N ASN A 297 -12.94 18.53 33.19
CA ASN A 297 -12.13 18.67 31.98
C ASN A 297 -10.75 19.17 32.41
N GLU A 298 -9.71 18.43 32.02
CA GLU A 298 -8.32 18.83 32.25
C GLU A 298 -7.60 18.94 30.94
N TYR A 299 -6.68 19.91 30.84
CA TYR A 299 -5.75 19.97 29.72
C TYR A 299 -4.45 19.34 30.17
N ARG A 300 -3.91 18.45 29.35
CA ARG A 300 -2.65 17.76 29.60
C ARG A 300 -1.89 17.60 28.31
N GLY A 301 -0.59 17.70 28.38
CA GLY A 301 0.27 17.44 27.25
C GLY A 301 1.69 17.86 27.49
N ARG A 302 2.53 17.57 26.53
CA ARG A 302 3.85 18.13 26.43
C ARG A 302 3.81 19.22 25.37
N VAL A 303 4.18 20.40 25.79
CA VAL A 303 4.19 21.59 24.98
C VAL A 303 5.63 22.07 24.85
N PRO A 304 6.12 22.46 23.68
CA PRO A 304 7.42 23.12 23.56
C PRO A 304 7.49 24.33 24.47
N VAL A 305 8.64 24.52 25.15
CA VAL A 305 8.83 25.60 26.11
C VAL A 305 8.54 26.93 25.49
N ILE A 306 9.05 27.20 24.29
CA ILE A 306 8.84 28.48 23.59
C ILE A 306 7.36 28.70 23.22
N PHE A 307 6.61 27.65 22.85
CA PHE A 307 5.18 27.78 22.57
C PHE A 307 4.39 28.13 23.84
N ASN A 308 4.71 27.46 24.95
CA ASN A 308 4.07 27.76 26.23
C ASN A 308 4.44 29.19 26.71
N TYR A 309 5.67 29.63 26.47
CA TYR A 309 6.11 31.00 26.79
C TYR A 309 5.27 32.03 26.01
N ILE A 310 5.17 31.88 24.68
CA ILE A 310 4.38 32.77 23.83
C ILE A 310 2.92 32.82 24.25
N VAL A 311 2.31 31.66 24.47
CA VAL A 311 0.88 31.55 24.85
C VAL A 311 0.59 32.25 26.17
N LYS A 312 1.53 32.22 27.10
CA LYS A 312 1.35 32.80 28.46
C LYS A 312 1.86 34.23 28.62
N SER A 313 2.60 34.72 27.63
CA SER A 313 3.13 36.07 27.68
C SER A 313 2.00 37.11 27.71
N ALA A 314 2.03 37.99 28.72
CA ALA A 314 1.17 39.18 28.79
C ALA A 314 1.73 40.36 27.97
N GLN A 315 2.97 40.23 27.49
CA GLN A 315 3.65 41.24 26.67
C GLN A 315 3.57 40.82 25.18
N PRO A 316 3.67 41.79 24.28
CA PRO A 316 3.82 41.50 22.86
C PRO A 316 5.02 40.57 22.61
N VAL A 317 4.81 39.59 21.78
CA VAL A 317 5.84 38.62 21.38
C VAL A 317 6.92 39.33 20.58
N THR A 318 8.17 39.13 20.97
CA THR A 318 9.29 39.71 20.22
C THR A 318 9.56 38.95 18.94
N ARG A 319 10.27 39.54 18.00
CA ARG A 319 10.67 38.86 16.78
C ARG A 319 11.54 37.65 17.08
N ASP A 320 12.44 37.72 18.02
CA ASP A 320 13.33 36.64 18.41
C ASP A 320 12.56 35.47 19.02
N ASP A 321 11.59 35.72 19.90
CA ASP A 321 10.71 34.68 20.44
C ASP A 321 9.92 33.98 19.35
N PHE A 322 9.44 34.74 18.37
CA PHE A 322 8.71 34.19 17.24
C PHE A 322 9.62 33.33 16.34
N ASP A 323 10.83 33.83 16.01
CA ASP A 323 11.77 33.10 15.17
C ASP A 323 12.15 31.77 15.82
N GLN A 324 12.39 31.73 17.13
CA GLN A 324 12.60 30.47 17.88
C GLN A 324 11.38 29.54 17.82
N ALA A 325 10.17 30.09 17.92
CA ALA A 325 8.96 29.28 17.81
C ALA A 325 8.78 28.70 16.39
N LEU A 326 9.11 29.48 15.36
CA LEU A 326 9.05 29.01 13.97
C LEU A 326 10.10 27.92 13.70
N ASP A 327 11.31 28.06 14.25
CA ASP A 327 12.33 27.00 14.21
C ASP A 327 11.80 25.67 14.78
N VAL A 328 11.16 25.74 15.94
CA VAL A 328 10.55 24.56 16.57
C VAL A 328 9.41 23.98 15.72
N ALA A 329 8.55 24.82 15.15
CA ALA A 329 7.46 24.37 14.30
C ALA A 329 7.99 23.67 13.03
N PHE A 330 8.96 24.28 12.36
CA PHE A 330 9.58 23.68 11.17
C PHE A 330 10.33 22.39 11.50
N ALA A 331 11.05 22.36 12.59
CA ALA A 331 11.72 21.15 13.04
C ALA A 331 10.72 20.03 13.32
N LEU A 332 9.58 20.31 13.95
CA LEU A 332 8.53 19.31 14.25
C LEU A 332 7.87 18.75 12.98
N PHE A 333 7.52 19.63 12.05
CA PHE A 333 6.63 19.29 10.95
C PHE A 333 7.37 19.11 9.61
N LEU A 334 8.25 20.05 9.25
CA LEU A 334 8.94 20.04 7.97
C LEU A 334 10.36 19.45 8.04
N ARG A 335 10.85 19.21 9.26
CA ARG A 335 12.13 18.54 9.50
C ARG A 335 13.33 19.28 8.91
N ARG A 336 13.25 20.58 8.83
CA ARG A 336 14.29 21.49 8.40
C ARG A 336 14.15 22.83 9.12
N SER A 337 15.18 23.69 9.00
CA SER A 337 15.07 25.09 9.43
C SER A 337 14.30 25.93 8.42
N PRO A 338 13.62 26.99 8.86
CA PRO A 338 13.03 27.98 7.96
C PRO A 338 14.09 28.69 7.12
N LYS A 339 13.72 29.11 5.91
CA LYS A 339 14.50 30.02 5.10
C LYS A 339 14.24 31.47 5.55
N GLN A 340 15.14 32.40 5.20
CA GLN A 340 15.00 33.80 5.60
C GLN A 340 13.67 34.43 5.16
N GLU A 341 13.23 34.11 3.95
CA GLU A 341 11.95 34.58 3.40
C GLU A 341 10.73 33.98 4.16
N GLU A 342 10.85 32.74 4.69
CA GLU A 342 9.80 32.10 5.46
C GLU A 342 9.63 32.74 6.85
N TYR A 343 10.72 33.13 7.53
CA TYR A 343 10.65 33.91 8.77
C TYR A 343 9.85 35.19 8.58
N GLU A 344 10.14 35.96 7.51
CA GLU A 344 9.43 37.19 7.20
C GLU A 344 7.96 36.93 6.84
N HIS A 345 7.71 35.93 6.01
CA HIS A 345 6.36 35.57 5.59
C HIS A 345 5.47 35.20 6.77
N TYR A 346 5.93 34.25 7.60
CA TYR A 346 5.14 33.76 8.73
C TYR A 346 4.97 34.84 9.81
N TRP A 347 5.98 35.66 10.06
CA TRP A 347 5.87 36.79 10.99
C TRP A 347 4.84 37.80 10.55
N ARG A 348 4.99 38.38 9.34
CA ARG A 348 4.14 39.47 8.87
C ARG A 348 2.74 39.00 8.43
N ASN A 349 2.70 37.91 7.68
CA ASN A 349 1.46 37.53 7.01
C ASN A 349 0.61 36.55 7.81
N VAL A 350 1.17 35.87 8.82
CA VAL A 350 0.43 34.93 9.64
C VAL A 350 0.35 35.39 11.09
N PHE A 351 1.48 35.49 11.79
CA PHE A 351 1.48 35.81 13.22
C PHE A 351 0.92 37.20 13.52
N GLN A 352 1.50 38.27 12.93
CA GLN A 352 1.05 39.64 13.20
C GLN A 352 -0.40 39.90 12.78
N LYS A 353 -0.87 39.31 11.68
CA LYS A 353 -2.27 39.46 11.25
C LYS A 353 -3.28 38.83 12.22
N ASN A 354 -2.84 37.86 13.03
CA ASN A 354 -3.67 37.20 14.04
C ASN A 354 -3.39 37.68 15.48
N ALA A 355 -2.43 38.59 15.67
CA ALA A 355 -1.99 39.04 17.00
C ALA A 355 -3.10 39.72 17.80
N GLU A 356 -4.05 40.37 17.14
CA GLU A 356 -5.23 40.99 17.79
C GLU A 356 -6.15 39.94 18.45
N LEU A 357 -6.10 38.69 18.01
CA LEU A 357 -6.83 37.56 18.59
C LEU A 357 -6.13 36.98 19.84
N GLY A 358 -4.94 37.47 20.16
CA GLY A 358 -4.07 37.02 21.24
C GLY A 358 -2.97 36.09 20.78
N ASN A 359 -1.90 36.00 21.57
CA ASN A 359 -0.68 35.25 21.27
C ASN A 359 -0.94 33.74 21.01
N GLU A 360 -1.89 33.13 21.73
CA GLU A 360 -2.29 31.75 21.55
C GLU A 360 -2.85 31.51 20.14
N MET A 361 -3.83 32.32 19.72
CA MET A 361 -4.46 32.19 18.41
C MET A 361 -3.50 32.51 17.27
N ALA A 362 -2.63 33.51 17.47
CA ALA A 362 -1.61 33.87 16.49
C ALA A 362 -0.60 32.73 16.27
N LEU A 363 -0.14 32.09 17.34
CA LEU A 363 0.75 30.94 17.26
C LEU A 363 0.04 29.71 16.66
N GLN A 364 -1.21 29.46 17.05
CA GLN A 364 -2.00 28.37 16.47
C GLN A 364 -2.19 28.56 14.95
N ALA A 365 -2.44 29.77 14.49
CA ALA A 365 -2.51 30.09 13.07
C ALA A 365 -1.20 29.72 12.34
N VAL A 366 -0.03 30.05 12.90
CA VAL A 366 1.27 29.65 12.32
C VAL A 366 1.38 28.13 12.23
N LEU A 367 1.06 27.39 13.28
CA LEU A 367 1.14 25.94 13.29
C LEU A 367 0.18 25.29 12.27
N ILE A 368 -1.03 25.85 12.12
CA ILE A 368 -1.99 25.40 11.11
C ILE A 368 -1.42 25.63 9.70
N TYR A 369 -0.90 26.81 9.43
CA TYR A 369 -0.31 27.10 8.11
C TYR A 369 0.86 26.16 7.77
N VAL A 370 1.76 25.92 8.72
CA VAL A 370 2.90 25.00 8.53
C VAL A 370 2.43 23.58 8.23
N THR A 371 1.40 23.09 8.93
CA THR A 371 0.89 21.72 8.77
C THR A 371 -0.03 21.56 7.55
N LEU A 372 -0.41 22.62 6.89
CA LEU A 372 -1.15 22.60 5.62
C LEU A 372 -0.26 22.84 4.40
N THR A 373 1.05 23.04 4.59
CA THR A 373 1.96 23.18 3.45
C THR A 373 2.03 21.88 2.63
N PRO A 374 2.22 21.98 1.30
CA PRO A 374 2.46 20.79 0.49
C PRO A 374 3.64 19.95 0.98
N GLU A 375 4.67 20.57 1.51
CA GLU A 375 5.85 19.87 2.06
C GLU A 375 5.52 19.00 3.28
N PHE A 376 4.54 19.38 4.10
CA PHE A 376 4.07 18.56 5.21
C PHE A 376 3.18 17.42 4.74
N VAL A 377 2.26 17.70 3.81
CA VAL A 377 1.22 16.77 3.36
C VAL A 377 1.77 15.74 2.38
N TYR A 378 2.70 16.17 1.53
CA TYR A 378 3.26 15.34 0.46
C TYR A 378 4.77 15.15 0.63
N ARG A 379 5.26 14.06 0.10
CA ARG A 379 6.67 13.85 -0.17
C ARG A 379 6.96 14.34 -1.59
N MET A 380 7.92 15.25 -1.72
CA MET A 380 8.31 15.80 -3.01
C MET A 380 9.56 15.11 -3.55
N GLU A 381 9.51 14.72 -4.82
CA GLU A 381 10.64 14.18 -5.59
C GLU A 381 10.69 14.90 -6.94
N LEU A 382 11.28 16.10 -6.94
CA LEU A 382 11.30 16.99 -8.09
C LEU A 382 12.61 16.93 -8.90
N GLY A 383 13.65 16.30 -8.32
CA GLY A 383 14.98 16.29 -8.88
C GLY A 383 15.65 17.66 -8.75
N LEU A 384 15.92 18.07 -7.52
CA LEU A 384 16.52 19.38 -7.22
C LEU A 384 18.07 19.35 -7.21
N GLY A 385 18.66 18.23 -7.61
CA GLY A 385 20.11 18.08 -7.77
C GLY A 385 20.61 18.49 -9.15
N GLU A 386 21.78 17.99 -9.51
CA GLU A 386 22.45 18.32 -10.78
C GLU A 386 21.71 17.74 -11.98
N THR A 387 21.73 18.47 -13.10
CA THR A 387 21.16 18.04 -14.38
C THR A 387 22.25 17.39 -15.22
N ASP A 388 21.99 16.21 -15.77
CA ASP A 388 22.89 15.52 -16.69
C ASP A 388 22.71 15.96 -18.17
N ALA A 389 23.51 15.37 -19.05
CA ALA A 389 23.48 15.67 -20.49
C ALA A 389 22.15 15.29 -21.18
N ASP A 390 21.39 14.37 -20.61
CA ASP A 390 20.09 13.91 -21.14
C ASP A 390 18.90 14.72 -20.55
N GLY A 391 19.19 15.78 -19.81
CA GLY A 391 18.19 16.64 -19.17
C GLY A 391 17.53 16.00 -17.94
N ARG A 392 18.07 14.88 -17.44
CA ARG A 392 17.60 14.23 -16.21
C ARG A 392 18.25 14.89 -14.99
N ARG A 393 17.50 15.07 -13.94
CA ARG A 393 17.94 15.73 -12.71
C ARG A 393 18.09 14.73 -11.58
N PHE A 394 19.28 14.70 -11.00
CA PHE A 394 19.54 13.85 -9.83
C PHE A 394 18.72 14.33 -8.63
N LEU A 395 18.34 13.42 -7.75
CA LEU A 395 17.71 13.80 -6.49
C LEU A 395 18.72 14.57 -5.62
N SER A 396 18.29 15.69 -5.06
CA SER A 396 19.11 16.41 -4.06
C SER A 396 19.38 15.55 -2.83
N PRO A 397 20.40 15.82 -2.02
CA PRO A 397 20.68 15.08 -0.80
C PRO A 397 19.48 14.99 0.15
N GLN A 398 18.66 16.02 0.23
CA GLN A 398 17.45 16.05 1.04
C GLN A 398 16.37 15.12 0.47
N GLU A 399 16.15 15.15 -0.85
CA GLU A 399 15.22 14.25 -1.52
C GLU A 399 15.69 12.79 -1.39
N LEU A 400 17.00 12.53 -1.47
CA LEU A 400 17.57 11.19 -1.23
C LEU A 400 17.26 10.69 0.18
N VAL A 401 17.42 11.54 1.20
CA VAL A 401 17.06 11.16 2.58
C VAL A 401 15.59 10.77 2.68
N TYR A 402 14.71 11.57 2.11
CA TYR A 402 13.28 11.24 2.10
C TYR A 402 13.01 9.96 1.32
N SER A 403 13.54 9.84 0.11
CA SER A 403 13.28 8.70 -0.77
C SER A 403 13.75 7.38 -0.17
N LEU A 404 14.98 7.33 0.32
CA LEU A 404 15.55 6.12 0.94
C LEU A 404 14.87 5.77 2.26
N HIS A 405 14.58 6.78 3.07
CA HIS A 405 13.92 6.55 4.35
C HIS A 405 12.49 6.00 4.15
N TYR A 406 11.74 6.58 3.22
CA TYR A 406 10.40 6.11 2.87
C TYR A 406 10.43 4.73 2.21
N ALA A 407 11.47 4.42 1.43
CA ALA A 407 11.62 3.12 0.82
C ALA A 407 11.77 1.99 1.87
N LEU A 408 12.47 2.26 2.96
CA LEU A 408 12.88 1.22 3.90
C LEU A 408 12.27 1.34 5.31
N HIS A 409 11.63 2.47 5.67
CA HIS A 409 11.10 2.70 7.01
C HIS A 409 9.62 3.13 7.01
N ASN A 410 8.96 2.91 8.14
CA ASN A 410 7.62 3.40 8.44
C ASN A 410 7.63 4.53 9.49
N LYS A 411 8.65 5.38 9.46
CA LYS A 411 8.83 6.51 10.36
C LYS A 411 9.17 7.76 9.58
N PRO A 412 8.96 8.98 10.10
CA PRO A 412 9.44 10.19 9.48
C PRO A 412 10.96 10.18 9.27
N ALA A 413 11.43 10.75 8.17
CA ALA A 413 12.83 10.70 7.75
C ALA A 413 13.79 11.45 8.69
N PHE A 414 13.35 12.56 9.26
CA PHE A 414 14.18 13.42 10.09
C PHE A 414 13.78 13.31 11.55
N GLY A 415 14.77 13.19 12.43
CA GLY A 415 14.64 13.52 13.83
C GLY A 415 14.79 15.03 14.02
N VAL A 416 14.31 15.55 15.10
CA VAL A 416 14.63 16.90 15.57
C VAL A 416 15.69 16.81 16.66
N ASP A 417 16.61 17.77 16.66
CA ASP A 417 17.43 18.03 17.82
C ASP A 417 16.54 18.40 19.02
N GLU A 418 17.06 18.25 20.22
CA GLU A 418 16.30 18.37 21.46
C GLU A 418 15.39 19.60 21.46
N ILE A 419 14.07 19.36 21.38
CA ILE A 419 13.08 20.40 21.67
C ILE A 419 12.78 20.30 23.17
N GLU A 420 13.08 21.39 23.86
CA GLU A 420 12.70 21.52 25.26
C GLU A 420 11.18 21.57 25.39
N THR A 421 10.62 20.69 26.23
CA THR A 421 9.19 20.60 26.48
C THR A 421 8.88 20.67 27.95
N ILE A 422 7.73 21.21 28.27
CA ILE A 422 7.14 21.21 29.60
C ILE A 422 5.85 20.38 29.63
N ASP A 423 5.56 19.76 30.77
CA ASP A 423 4.26 19.14 30.99
C ASP A 423 3.24 20.22 31.39
N VAL A 424 2.17 20.34 30.62
CA VAL A 424 1.06 21.22 30.93
C VAL A 424 -0.05 20.39 31.59
N TYR A 425 -0.47 20.84 32.76
CA TYR A 425 -1.61 20.29 33.47
C TYR A 425 -2.51 21.42 33.95
N THR A 426 -3.73 21.44 33.51
CA THR A 426 -4.72 22.47 33.91
C THR A 426 -6.04 21.79 34.25
N LYS A 427 -6.53 21.97 35.45
CA LYS A 427 -7.94 21.81 35.75
C LYS A 427 -8.71 23.07 35.31
N GLN A 428 -9.97 22.92 34.96
CA GLN A 428 -10.81 23.98 34.42
C GLN A 428 -10.94 25.22 35.34
N SER A 429 -10.59 25.06 36.60
CA SER A 429 -10.69 26.08 37.67
C SER A 429 -9.37 26.47 38.32
N GLU A 430 -8.24 25.95 37.89
CA GLU A 430 -6.95 26.19 38.55
C GLU A 430 -5.90 26.70 37.57
N ALA A 431 -4.99 27.54 38.04
CA ALA A 431 -3.83 27.97 37.27
C ALA A 431 -2.99 26.76 36.82
N PRO A 432 -2.37 26.81 35.64
CA PRO A 432 -1.57 25.72 35.12
C PRO A 432 -0.42 25.39 36.07
N ILE A 433 -0.32 24.11 36.44
CA ILE A 433 0.83 23.61 37.20
C ILE A 433 1.91 23.24 36.13
N GLN A 434 2.95 24.07 36.08
CA GLN A 434 4.14 23.78 35.27
C GLN A 434 5.06 22.88 36.09
N ARG A 435 5.37 21.71 35.53
CA ARG A 435 6.51 20.93 36.00
C ARG A 435 7.51 20.82 34.86
N THR A 436 8.67 21.39 35.04
CA THR A 436 9.85 21.06 34.26
C THR A 436 10.20 19.61 34.55
N MET A 437 10.04 18.75 33.56
CA MET A 437 10.47 17.36 33.70
C MET A 437 11.68 17.12 32.82
N THR A 438 12.80 16.80 33.45
CA THR A 438 13.91 16.09 32.81
C THR A 438 13.50 14.65 32.57
N THR A 439 12.69 14.42 31.55
CA THR A 439 12.26 13.05 31.18
C THR A 439 13.01 12.57 29.94
N PRO A 440 13.13 11.22 29.78
CA PRO A 440 13.75 10.66 28.59
C PRO A 440 13.11 11.26 27.33
N ARG A 441 13.94 11.61 26.37
CA ARG A 441 13.55 12.20 25.08
C ARG A 441 12.29 11.55 24.51
N PRO A 442 11.29 12.31 24.06
CA PRO A 442 10.25 11.77 23.21
C PRO A 442 10.89 11.04 22.02
N ALA A 443 10.21 10.03 21.50
CA ALA A 443 10.77 9.27 20.37
C ALA A 443 11.09 10.13 19.13
N TRP A 444 10.49 11.30 19.01
CA TRP A 444 10.76 12.28 17.95
C TRP A 444 11.97 13.19 18.23
N ALA A 445 12.38 13.35 19.48
CA ALA A 445 13.61 14.05 19.87
C ALA A 445 14.85 13.13 19.86
N ALA A 446 14.74 11.93 19.32
CA ALA A 446 15.85 10.99 19.17
C ALA A 446 16.73 11.37 18.00
N GLY A 447 17.41 12.48 18.02
CA GLY A 447 18.46 12.95 17.10
C GLY A 447 18.32 12.55 15.62
N HIS A 448 19.08 13.17 14.77
CA HIS A 448 19.11 12.82 13.35
C HIS A 448 19.38 11.32 13.14
N SER A 449 18.62 10.71 12.22
CA SER A 449 18.91 9.35 11.76
C SER A 449 20.33 9.28 11.18
N ALA A 450 20.92 8.10 11.12
CA ALA A 450 22.22 7.91 10.50
C ALA A 450 22.26 8.47 9.08
N LEU A 451 21.17 8.31 8.34
CA LEU A 451 21.02 8.84 6.99
C LEU A 451 21.05 10.38 6.93
N VAL A 452 20.41 11.06 7.87
CA VAL A 452 20.49 12.54 7.96
C VAL A 452 21.89 12.99 8.30
N LYS A 453 22.58 12.28 9.19
CA LYS A 453 23.99 12.57 9.52
C LYS A 453 24.90 12.42 8.32
N GLU A 454 24.72 11.40 7.49
CA GLU A 454 25.46 11.23 6.23
C GLU A 454 25.20 12.40 5.27
N MET A 455 23.96 12.84 5.12
CA MET A 455 23.61 14.02 4.32
C MET A 455 24.29 15.29 4.83
N LEU A 456 24.19 15.59 6.13
CA LEU A 456 24.78 16.76 6.75
C LEU A 456 26.32 16.76 6.66
N ALA A 457 26.93 15.58 6.65
CA ALA A 457 28.36 15.41 6.44
C ALA A 457 28.78 15.51 4.96
N GLY A 458 27.85 15.75 4.05
CA GLY A 458 28.11 15.84 2.61
C GLY A 458 28.46 14.50 1.94
N LYS A 459 28.11 13.38 2.58
CA LYS A 459 28.39 11.99 2.17
C LYS A 459 27.18 11.29 1.55
N LEU A 460 26.26 12.04 0.96
CA LEU A 460 25.10 11.51 0.25
C LEU A 460 24.87 12.32 -1.04
N LYS A 461 25.77 12.14 -2.01
CA LYS A 461 25.79 12.92 -3.25
C LYS A 461 25.91 12.05 -4.51
N THR A 462 26.46 10.86 -4.39
CA THR A 462 26.75 9.98 -5.50
C THR A 462 25.97 8.67 -5.40
N ARG A 463 25.95 7.91 -6.48
CA ARG A 463 25.38 6.55 -6.51
C ARG A 463 26.06 5.64 -5.48
N ASP A 464 27.38 5.70 -5.39
CA ASP A 464 28.15 4.89 -4.44
C ASP A 464 27.82 5.24 -2.98
N ASP A 465 27.59 6.52 -2.70
CA ASP A 465 27.09 6.95 -1.38
C ASP A 465 25.73 6.33 -1.07
N VAL A 466 24.82 6.34 -2.07
CA VAL A 466 23.49 5.75 -1.93
C VAL A 466 23.60 4.24 -1.70
N GLU A 467 24.42 3.54 -2.48
CA GLU A 467 24.65 2.08 -2.30
C GLU A 467 25.14 1.77 -0.89
N ARG A 468 26.18 2.44 -0.45
CA ARG A 468 26.73 2.27 0.90
C ARG A 468 25.68 2.45 1.98
N VAL A 469 24.88 3.48 1.85
CA VAL A 469 23.82 3.79 2.84
C VAL A 469 22.68 2.79 2.78
N VAL A 470 22.22 2.39 1.60
CA VAL A 470 21.18 1.38 1.42
C VAL A 470 21.60 0.06 2.04
N ARG A 471 22.83 -0.40 1.78
CA ARG A 471 23.37 -1.61 2.41
C ARG A 471 23.35 -1.52 3.93
N GLN A 472 23.81 -0.40 4.49
CA GLN A 472 23.76 -0.17 5.95
C GLN A 472 22.33 -0.19 6.50
N MET A 473 21.37 0.39 5.77
CA MET A 473 19.95 0.40 6.19
C MET A 473 19.33 -0.99 6.12
N LEU A 474 19.67 -1.80 5.13
CA LEU A 474 19.17 -3.17 4.99
C LEU A 474 19.79 -4.12 6.02
N ASP A 475 21.05 -3.90 6.40
CA ASP A 475 21.74 -4.68 7.44
C ASP A 475 21.32 -4.28 8.86
N ALA A 476 20.87 -3.05 9.03
CA ALA A 476 20.46 -2.57 10.35
C ALA A 476 19.24 -3.34 10.85
N ARG A 477 19.36 -3.95 12.02
CA ARG A 477 18.20 -4.55 12.72
C ARG A 477 17.20 -3.45 13.07
N GLN A 478 16.10 -3.41 12.34
CA GLN A 478 15.07 -2.44 12.59
C GLN A 478 13.97 -3.05 13.47
N ASN A 479 13.80 -2.46 14.64
CA ASN A 479 12.62 -2.70 15.45
C ASN A 479 11.46 -1.88 14.84
N GLY A 480 10.69 -2.47 13.94
CA GLY A 480 9.51 -1.88 13.35
C GLY A 480 8.24 -2.51 13.89
N TRP A 481 7.19 -1.73 14.04
CA TRP A 481 5.86 -2.23 14.29
C TRP A 481 5.18 -2.51 12.96
N VAL A 482 4.74 -3.74 12.79
CA VAL A 482 3.91 -4.14 11.65
C VAL A 482 2.49 -4.29 12.16
N THR A 483 1.56 -3.56 11.56
CA THR A 483 0.15 -3.62 11.90
C THR A 483 -0.57 -4.48 10.88
N THR A 484 -1.13 -5.60 11.33
CA THR A 484 -2.20 -6.28 10.61
C THR A 484 -3.53 -5.67 11.01
N HIS A 485 -4.58 -5.97 10.26
CA HIS A 485 -5.94 -5.47 10.45
C HIS A 485 -6.41 -5.42 11.92
N ASN A 486 -5.97 -6.34 12.74
CA ASN A 486 -6.39 -6.44 14.15
C ASN A 486 -5.26 -6.47 15.18
N ARG A 487 -4.00 -6.52 14.78
CA ARG A 487 -2.88 -6.62 15.73
C ARG A 487 -1.63 -5.93 15.21
N THR A 488 -0.95 -5.25 16.12
CA THR A 488 0.37 -4.67 15.89
C THR A 488 1.40 -5.53 16.61
N TYR A 489 2.40 -6.00 15.89
CA TYR A 489 3.50 -6.77 16.46
C TYR A 489 4.86 -6.23 16.01
N LEU A 490 5.88 -6.53 16.78
CA LEU A 490 7.23 -6.11 16.49
C LEU A 490 7.86 -7.04 15.46
N SER A 491 8.22 -6.49 14.31
CA SER A 491 9.07 -7.18 13.33
C SER A 491 10.53 -6.84 13.60
N THR A 492 11.40 -7.84 13.52
CA THR A 492 12.84 -7.68 13.61
C THR A 492 13.50 -7.40 12.27
N THR A 493 12.76 -7.54 11.19
CA THR A 493 13.14 -7.20 9.83
C THR A 493 12.63 -5.82 9.43
N ASN A 494 13.12 -5.33 8.29
CA ASN A 494 12.60 -4.10 7.70
C ASN A 494 11.08 -4.22 7.47
N PRO A 495 10.25 -3.39 8.12
CA PRO A 495 8.80 -3.53 8.07
C PRO A 495 8.23 -3.32 6.65
N ARG A 496 8.93 -2.58 5.80
CA ARG A 496 8.52 -2.36 4.41
C ARG A 496 8.72 -3.59 3.54
N ILE A 497 9.74 -4.38 3.82
CA ILE A 497 9.98 -5.64 3.11
C ILE A 497 8.85 -6.63 3.41
N LEU A 498 8.52 -6.84 4.68
CA LEU A 498 7.41 -7.72 5.03
C LEU A 498 6.07 -7.20 4.48
N GLN A 499 5.86 -5.87 4.50
CA GLN A 499 4.66 -5.26 3.94
C GLN A 499 4.53 -5.53 2.44
N PHE A 500 5.64 -5.48 1.68
CA PHE A 500 5.65 -5.88 0.27
C PHE A 500 5.11 -7.29 0.08
N PHE A 501 5.64 -8.28 0.79
CA PHE A 501 5.19 -9.68 0.64
C PHE A 501 3.73 -9.88 1.07
N ARG A 502 3.27 -9.17 2.08
CA ARG A 502 1.86 -9.16 2.47
C ARG A 502 0.97 -8.66 1.35
N GLU A 503 1.30 -7.52 0.77
CA GLU A 503 0.53 -6.91 -0.30
C GLU A 503 0.66 -7.69 -1.61
N PHE A 504 1.84 -8.22 -1.92
CA PHE A 504 2.07 -9.03 -3.11
C PHE A 504 1.25 -10.32 -3.09
N PHE A 505 1.35 -11.11 -2.03
CA PHE A 505 0.62 -12.37 -1.91
C PHE A 505 -0.84 -12.21 -1.45
N GLY A 506 -1.18 -11.15 -0.76
CA GLY A 506 -2.53 -10.89 -0.25
C GLY A 506 -2.98 -11.80 0.91
N TYR A 507 -2.14 -12.70 1.42
CA TYR A 507 -2.49 -13.68 2.44
C TYR A 507 -2.96 -13.06 3.77
N TYR A 508 -2.57 -11.84 4.08
CA TYR A 508 -2.99 -11.14 5.30
C TYR A 508 -4.48 -10.83 5.33
N LYS A 509 -5.14 -10.84 4.15
CA LYS A 509 -6.58 -10.64 4.00
C LYS A 509 -7.40 -11.87 4.43
N ALA A 510 -6.75 -12.95 4.87
CA ALA A 510 -7.44 -14.15 5.31
C ALA A 510 -8.47 -13.90 6.43
N ASP A 511 -8.24 -12.94 7.32
CA ASP A 511 -9.19 -12.58 8.39
C ASP A 511 -10.33 -11.67 7.94
N GLU A 512 -10.26 -11.13 6.73
CA GLU A 512 -11.33 -10.35 6.10
C GLU A 512 -12.37 -11.26 5.42
N VAL A 513 -11.99 -12.49 5.08
CA VAL A 513 -12.89 -13.45 4.44
C VAL A 513 -13.80 -14.10 5.48
N PHE A 514 -15.08 -13.80 5.40
CA PHE A 514 -16.08 -14.48 6.25
C PHE A 514 -16.15 -15.97 5.88
N LYS A 515 -16.13 -16.83 6.89
CA LYS A 515 -16.36 -18.29 6.72
C LYS A 515 -17.62 -18.68 7.45
N ASP A 516 -18.55 -19.29 6.75
CA ASP A 516 -19.73 -19.86 7.37
C ASP A 516 -19.36 -21.16 8.09
N ILE A 517 -19.16 -21.02 9.39
CA ILE A 517 -18.69 -22.13 10.23
C ILE A 517 -19.75 -23.21 10.40
N ASP A 518 -21.03 -22.85 10.40
CA ASP A 518 -22.11 -23.80 10.64
C ASP A 518 -22.35 -24.67 9.40
N GLU A 519 -22.29 -24.10 8.22
CA GLU A 519 -22.34 -24.84 6.96
C GLU A 519 -21.10 -25.72 6.78
N PHE A 520 -19.93 -25.20 7.10
CA PHE A 520 -18.69 -25.95 7.08
C PHE A 520 -18.68 -27.17 7.98
N LYS A 521 -19.22 -27.08 9.20
CA LYS A 521 -19.36 -28.19 10.13
C LYS A 521 -20.26 -29.32 9.58
N LYS A 522 -21.27 -28.95 8.81
CA LYS A 522 -22.17 -29.90 8.17
C LYS A 522 -21.48 -30.68 7.03
N ARG A 523 -20.73 -29.99 6.18
CA ARG A 523 -20.09 -30.53 4.99
C ARG A 523 -18.84 -31.38 5.29
N ASP A 524 -17.90 -30.86 6.09
CA ASP A 524 -16.56 -31.45 6.25
C ASP A 524 -16.28 -32.07 7.62
N GLY A 525 -17.23 -32.04 8.55
CA GLY A 525 -17.04 -32.61 9.90
C GLY A 525 -15.94 -31.87 10.72
N PHE A 526 -15.35 -30.80 10.20
CA PHE A 526 -14.31 -30.03 10.84
C PHE A 526 -14.90 -29.05 11.85
N GLN A 527 -14.92 -29.46 13.09
CA GLN A 527 -15.68 -28.75 14.12
C GLN A 527 -15.11 -27.43 14.63
N GLN A 528 -13.94 -26.98 14.17
CA GLN A 528 -13.27 -25.88 14.90
C GLN A 528 -12.38 -24.93 14.09
N PHE A 529 -12.80 -24.48 12.91
CA PHE A 529 -12.29 -23.24 12.40
C PHE A 529 -12.96 -22.10 13.19
N VAL A 530 -12.16 -21.36 13.97
CA VAL A 530 -12.63 -20.16 14.67
C VAL A 530 -12.21 -18.96 13.84
N GLN A 531 -13.09 -17.97 13.64
CA GLN A 531 -12.80 -16.74 12.88
C GLN A 531 -11.42 -16.12 13.23
N GLY A 532 -11.02 -16.19 14.50
CA GLY A 532 -9.70 -15.75 14.94
C GLY A 532 -8.51 -16.63 14.52
N SER A 533 -8.75 -17.76 13.85
CA SER A 533 -7.66 -18.63 13.36
C SER A 533 -7.01 -18.07 12.11
N ALA A 534 -7.75 -17.39 11.23
CA ALA A 534 -7.22 -16.82 10.00
C ALA A 534 -6.10 -15.81 10.23
N SER A 535 -6.27 -14.90 11.21
CA SER A 535 -5.21 -13.95 11.58
C SER A 535 -3.97 -14.65 12.15
N LYS A 536 -4.13 -15.77 12.86
CA LYS A 536 -2.99 -16.54 13.35
C LYS A 536 -2.22 -17.21 12.21
N LEU A 537 -2.93 -17.75 11.22
CA LEU A 537 -2.32 -18.34 10.04
C LEU A 537 -1.59 -17.29 9.18
N ALA A 538 -2.09 -16.06 9.13
CA ALA A 538 -1.39 -14.95 8.50
C ALA A 538 -0.07 -14.61 9.22
N TYR A 539 -0.05 -14.67 10.57
CA TYR A 539 1.19 -14.50 11.35
C TYR A 539 2.19 -15.63 11.11
N ASP A 540 1.70 -16.87 10.98
CA ASP A 540 2.55 -18.00 10.66
C ASP A 540 3.23 -17.79 9.29
N THR A 541 2.48 -17.30 8.31
CA THR A 541 3.03 -16.97 6.98
C THR A 541 4.01 -15.80 7.02
N ASP A 542 3.73 -14.73 7.78
CA ASP A 542 4.72 -13.68 8.02
C ASP A 542 6.04 -14.24 8.55
N SER A 543 5.95 -15.13 9.53
CA SER A 543 7.12 -15.73 10.15
C SER A 543 7.90 -16.64 9.21
N LEU A 544 7.21 -17.36 8.31
CA LEU A 544 7.84 -18.12 7.25
C LEU A 544 8.60 -17.22 6.27
N ILE A 545 7.99 -16.12 5.83
CA ILE A 545 8.64 -15.15 4.95
C ILE A 545 9.87 -14.56 5.64
N LEU A 546 9.75 -14.17 6.90
CA LEU A 546 10.88 -13.65 7.67
C LEU A 546 12.02 -14.67 7.81
N HIS A 547 11.68 -15.95 7.97
CA HIS A 547 12.66 -17.03 8.01
C HIS A 547 13.41 -17.17 6.67
N ILE A 548 12.71 -17.13 5.54
CA ILE A 548 13.30 -17.18 4.19
C ILE A 548 14.20 -15.94 3.95
N LEU A 549 13.71 -14.76 4.31
CA LEU A 549 14.47 -13.50 4.16
C LEU A 549 15.70 -13.42 5.07
N GLN A 550 15.74 -14.16 6.16
CA GLN A 550 16.91 -14.23 7.03
C GLN A 550 18.03 -15.02 6.36
N GLU A 551 17.71 -16.05 5.59
CA GLU A 551 18.66 -16.78 4.76
C GLU A 551 19.08 -15.97 3.54
N ASP A 552 18.18 -15.17 2.99
CA ASP A 552 18.31 -14.28 1.83
C ASP A 552 18.97 -14.95 0.62
N LYS A 553 18.57 -16.18 0.34
CA LYS A 553 19.08 -17.02 -0.75
C LYS A 553 17.91 -17.70 -1.46
N ASP A 554 17.95 -17.73 -2.80
CA ASP A 554 16.89 -18.31 -3.62
C ASP A 554 15.49 -17.91 -3.16
N VAL A 555 15.32 -16.61 -2.79
CA VAL A 555 14.16 -16.15 -2.03
C VAL A 555 12.86 -16.47 -2.77
N LEU A 556 12.74 -16.13 -4.07
CA LEU A 556 11.52 -16.40 -4.83
C LEU A 556 11.25 -17.90 -4.94
N LYS A 557 12.28 -18.69 -5.25
CA LYS A 557 12.17 -20.15 -5.34
C LYS A 557 11.70 -20.74 -4.01
N GLN A 558 12.29 -20.34 -2.89
CA GLN A 558 11.86 -20.78 -1.57
C GLN A 558 10.41 -20.36 -1.26
N LEU A 559 10.01 -19.15 -1.63
CA LEU A 559 8.63 -18.68 -1.44
C LEU A 559 7.61 -19.50 -2.25
N LEU A 560 8.01 -20.08 -3.38
CA LEU A 560 7.13 -20.88 -4.22
C LEU A 560 7.18 -22.39 -3.90
N THR A 561 8.31 -22.92 -3.38
CA THR A 561 8.51 -24.38 -3.30
C THR A 561 8.79 -24.93 -1.91
N THR A 562 9.04 -24.08 -0.90
CA THR A 562 9.38 -24.62 0.44
C THR A 562 8.25 -25.42 1.05
N ASN A 563 8.56 -26.56 1.67
CA ASN A 563 7.61 -27.30 2.51
C ASN A 563 7.71 -26.91 4.00
N LYS A 564 8.50 -25.88 4.32
CA LYS A 564 8.56 -25.33 5.67
C LYS A 564 7.24 -24.64 6.01
N VAL A 565 6.80 -24.78 7.23
CA VAL A 565 5.71 -24.03 7.85
C VAL A 565 6.16 -23.52 9.19
N VAL A 566 5.65 -22.37 9.61
CA VAL A 566 5.99 -21.77 10.89
C VAL A 566 4.74 -21.64 11.73
N SER A 567 4.76 -22.03 12.98
CA SER A 567 3.68 -21.78 13.91
C SER A 567 4.13 -20.90 15.08
N VAL A 568 3.59 -19.68 15.12
CA VAL A 568 3.90 -18.69 16.16
C VAL A 568 3.27 -19.06 17.50
N TYR A 569 2.20 -19.82 17.50
CA TYR A 569 1.41 -20.16 18.68
C TYR A 569 1.71 -21.53 19.27
N TRP A 570 2.61 -22.26 18.65
CA TRP A 570 2.99 -23.57 19.13
C TRP A 570 4.52 -23.67 19.27
N ASN A 571 4.97 -24.05 20.43
CA ASN A 571 6.39 -24.19 20.76
C ASN A 571 6.92 -25.63 20.69
N GLY A 572 6.18 -26.52 20.02
CA GLY A 572 6.51 -27.94 19.91
C GLY A 572 6.39 -28.76 21.21
N LYS A 573 5.85 -28.16 22.29
CA LYS A 573 5.60 -28.84 23.56
C LYS A 573 4.12 -28.93 23.82
N ASN A 574 3.66 -30.13 24.10
CA ASN A 574 2.32 -30.35 24.58
C ASN A 574 2.31 -30.02 26.09
N ASP A 575 1.78 -28.88 26.44
CA ASP A 575 1.63 -28.46 27.82
C ASP A 575 0.37 -29.15 28.40
N GLU A 576 0.54 -29.94 29.43
CA GLU A 576 -0.58 -30.60 30.14
C GLU A 576 -1.68 -29.61 30.56
N GLN A 577 -1.30 -28.38 30.90
CA GLN A 577 -2.26 -27.35 31.23
C GLN A 577 -3.07 -26.91 30.01
N GLN A 578 -2.47 -26.82 28.82
CA GLN A 578 -3.18 -26.49 27.59
C GLN A 578 -4.11 -27.62 27.17
N VAL A 579 -3.65 -28.84 27.24
CA VAL A 579 -4.47 -30.03 27.00
C VAL A 579 -5.67 -30.07 27.95
N LYS A 580 -5.46 -29.83 29.24
CA LYS A 580 -6.53 -29.77 30.24
C LYS A 580 -7.49 -28.60 29.99
N ARG A 581 -6.99 -27.42 29.62
CA ARG A 581 -7.83 -26.25 29.25
C ARG A 581 -8.65 -26.52 28.00
N ALA A 582 -8.14 -27.26 27.05
CA ALA A 582 -8.87 -27.67 25.85
C ALA A 582 -9.95 -28.72 26.13
N GLY A 583 -9.92 -29.39 27.26
CA GLY A 583 -10.87 -30.44 27.64
C GLY A 583 -10.46 -31.84 27.20
N GLY A 584 -9.15 -32.11 27.17
CA GLY A 584 -8.54 -33.38 26.87
C GLY A 584 -7.76 -33.46 25.58
N ALA A 585 -6.97 -34.51 25.42
CA ALA A 585 -5.98 -34.66 24.32
C ALA A 585 -6.63 -34.63 22.93
N GLU A 586 -7.76 -35.35 22.75
CA GLU A 586 -8.42 -35.38 21.45
C GLU A 586 -9.00 -34.04 21.04
N LYS A 587 -9.59 -33.32 21.97
CA LYS A 587 -10.09 -31.97 21.70
C LYS A 587 -8.95 -30.98 21.45
N TYR A 588 -7.82 -31.13 22.16
CA TYR A 588 -6.62 -30.36 21.92
C TYR A 588 -6.08 -30.58 20.51
N ARG A 589 -5.98 -31.85 20.06
CA ARG A 589 -5.58 -32.15 18.67
C ARG A 589 -6.45 -31.42 17.67
N ARG A 590 -7.77 -31.55 17.80
CA ARG A 590 -8.74 -30.99 16.86
C ARG A 590 -8.78 -29.45 16.83
N THR A 591 -8.39 -28.80 17.92
CA THR A 591 -8.44 -27.34 18.05
C THR A 591 -7.10 -26.65 17.82
N HIS A 592 -6.03 -27.42 17.69
CA HIS A 592 -4.69 -26.86 17.58
C HIS A 592 -4.48 -26.22 16.19
N PRO A 593 -3.86 -25.00 16.10
CA PRO A 593 -3.65 -24.31 14.82
C PRO A 593 -2.91 -25.13 13.76
N VAL A 594 -1.98 -26.01 14.16
CA VAL A 594 -1.21 -26.86 13.23
C VAL A 594 -2.07 -27.87 12.46
N GLN A 595 -3.29 -28.13 12.88
CA GLN A 595 -4.26 -28.91 12.11
C GLN A 595 -4.54 -28.30 10.74
N SER A 596 -4.44 -27.00 10.59
CA SER A 596 -4.58 -26.31 9.30
C SER A 596 -3.48 -26.71 8.32
N TYR A 597 -2.35 -27.20 8.82
CA TYR A 597 -1.22 -27.71 8.03
C TYR A 597 -1.25 -29.24 7.85
N ASN A 598 -2.31 -29.91 8.29
CA ASN A 598 -2.40 -31.38 8.35
C ASN A 598 -1.33 -32.02 9.26
N LEU A 599 -0.86 -31.28 10.26
CA LEU A 599 0.11 -31.75 11.25
C LEU A 599 -0.60 -32.18 12.55
N ASP A 600 -0.15 -33.30 13.13
CA ASP A 600 -0.57 -33.68 14.48
C ASP A 600 0.33 -33.00 15.52
N PRO A 601 -0.23 -32.23 16.48
CA PRO A 601 0.55 -31.56 17.50
C PRO A 601 1.33 -32.50 18.43
N TYR A 602 1.02 -33.81 18.44
CA TYR A 602 1.72 -34.81 19.23
C TYR A 602 2.81 -35.57 18.48
N GLU A 603 2.69 -35.69 17.16
CA GLU A 603 3.56 -36.53 16.34
C GLU A 603 4.71 -35.73 15.73
N HIS A 604 4.52 -34.45 15.50
CA HIS A 604 5.54 -33.63 14.87
C HIS A 604 6.49 -33.06 15.92
N ALA A 605 7.63 -33.72 16.03
CA ALA A 605 8.73 -33.31 16.88
C ALA A 605 9.42 -32.07 16.32
N TYR A 606 9.96 -31.31 17.23
CA TYR A 606 10.90 -30.24 17.08
C TYR A 606 11.95 -30.48 16.00
N ASP A 607 12.17 -29.52 15.13
CA ASP A 607 13.47 -29.38 14.45
C ASP A 607 14.47 -28.85 15.48
N LYS A 608 15.29 -29.73 16.04
CA LYS A 608 16.25 -29.42 17.10
C LYS A 608 17.33 -28.44 16.67
N ASP A 609 17.64 -28.42 15.36
CA ASP A 609 18.74 -27.63 14.80
C ASP A 609 18.43 -26.13 14.75
N ASN A 610 17.16 -25.76 14.69
CA ASN A 610 16.72 -24.37 14.70
C ASN A 610 16.34 -23.83 16.10
N HIS A 611 16.46 -24.63 17.15
CA HIS A 611 15.98 -24.26 18.48
C HIS A 611 16.86 -23.24 19.22
N SER A 612 18.10 -23.07 18.81
CA SER A 612 19.05 -22.17 19.44
C SER A 612 18.92 -20.71 19.01
N ASP A 613 18.22 -20.41 17.89
CA ASP A 613 18.03 -19.04 17.42
C ASP A 613 17.01 -18.30 18.32
N PRO A 614 17.45 -17.22 19.02
CA PRO A 614 16.56 -16.39 19.82
C PRO A 614 15.43 -15.74 19.00
N GLN A 615 15.61 -15.58 17.69
CA GLN A 615 14.62 -15.02 16.76
C GLN A 615 13.48 -16.03 16.53
N ILE A 616 13.79 -17.30 16.33
CA ILE A 616 12.81 -18.36 16.14
C ILE A 616 11.96 -18.56 17.40
N ARG A 617 12.55 -18.48 18.59
CA ARG A 617 11.81 -18.50 19.86
C ARG A 617 10.78 -17.38 19.97
N LYS A 618 11.04 -16.25 19.33
CA LYS A 618 10.20 -15.06 19.38
C LYS A 618 9.17 -15.03 18.27
N ASN A 619 9.51 -15.57 17.09
CA ASN A 619 8.73 -15.46 15.85
C ASN A 619 7.98 -16.75 15.48
N GLY A 620 8.17 -17.83 16.23
CA GLY A 620 7.50 -19.11 15.97
C GLY A 620 8.49 -20.24 15.71
N GLN A 621 7.93 -21.45 15.59
CA GLN A 621 8.70 -22.67 15.38
C GLN A 621 8.54 -23.14 13.95
N VAL A 622 9.66 -23.53 13.32
CA VAL A 622 9.68 -24.10 11.98
C VAL A 622 9.37 -25.59 12.02
N PHE A 623 8.48 -26.05 11.19
CA PHE A 623 8.12 -27.44 10.94
C PHE A 623 8.23 -27.73 9.46
N ARG A 624 8.32 -29.02 9.10
CA ARG A 624 8.16 -29.47 7.73
C ARG A 624 6.78 -30.10 7.57
N ALA A 625 6.01 -29.56 6.66
CA ALA A 625 4.77 -30.20 6.22
C ALA A 625 5.12 -31.41 5.32
N PRO A 626 4.20 -32.39 5.18
CA PRO A 626 4.36 -33.44 4.19
C PRO A 626 4.66 -32.86 2.81
N ALA A 627 5.76 -33.31 2.18
CA ALA A 627 6.24 -32.71 0.94
C ALA A 627 5.24 -32.91 -0.22
N GLU A 628 4.43 -33.97 -0.15
CA GLU A 628 3.37 -34.29 -1.11
C GLU A 628 2.10 -33.44 -0.91
N GLN A 629 2.05 -32.65 0.14
CA GLN A 629 0.84 -31.88 0.48
C GLN A 629 1.06 -30.36 0.47
N ARG A 630 2.28 -29.86 0.62
CA ARG A 630 2.54 -28.43 0.81
C ARG A 630 3.82 -27.97 0.09
N CYS A 631 3.70 -26.86 -0.61
CA CYS A 631 4.84 -26.15 -1.19
C CYS A 631 4.59 -24.63 -1.23
N GLY A 632 5.52 -23.85 -0.72
CA GLY A 632 5.52 -22.40 -0.81
C GLY A 632 4.34 -21.68 -0.15
N ILE A 633 4.27 -20.38 -0.40
CA ILE A 633 3.28 -19.46 0.19
C ILE A 633 1.87 -19.73 -0.36
N LEU A 634 1.75 -20.13 -1.63
CA LEU A 634 0.44 -20.33 -2.28
C LEU A 634 -0.31 -21.54 -1.71
N THR A 635 0.36 -22.44 -1.03
CA THR A 635 -0.29 -23.54 -0.30
C THR A 635 -0.42 -23.29 1.20
N GLN A 636 0.04 -22.13 1.70
CA GLN A 636 -0.21 -21.75 3.10
C GLN A 636 -1.70 -21.52 3.33
N PRO A 637 -2.26 -21.99 4.45
CA PRO A 637 -3.68 -21.85 4.73
C PRO A 637 -4.17 -20.40 4.66
N SER A 638 -3.36 -19.44 5.08
CA SER A 638 -3.72 -18.01 5.01
C SER A 638 -3.92 -17.53 3.57
N TRP A 639 -3.05 -17.95 2.63
CA TRP A 639 -3.20 -17.58 1.22
C TRP A 639 -4.43 -18.24 0.61
N LEU A 640 -4.64 -19.53 0.90
CA LEU A 640 -5.78 -20.29 0.41
C LEU A 640 -7.11 -19.72 0.91
N ILE A 641 -7.17 -19.30 2.17
CA ILE A 641 -8.35 -18.63 2.77
C ILE A 641 -8.59 -17.28 2.10
N ALA A 642 -7.55 -16.46 1.94
CA ALA A 642 -7.64 -15.13 1.33
C ALA A 642 -8.14 -15.18 -0.12
N HIS A 643 -7.86 -16.30 -0.82
CA HIS A 643 -8.25 -16.53 -2.20
C HIS A 643 -9.31 -17.65 -2.31
N SER A 644 -10.36 -17.56 -1.48
CA SER A 644 -11.51 -18.46 -1.49
C SER A 644 -12.79 -17.71 -1.12
N GLY A 645 -13.93 -18.29 -1.43
CA GLY A 645 -15.23 -17.81 -1.02
C GLY A 645 -15.57 -18.12 0.45
N ASN A 646 -16.80 -17.82 0.83
CA ASN A 646 -17.31 -18.10 2.18
C ASN A 646 -17.49 -19.59 2.46
N PHE A 647 -17.87 -20.34 1.44
CA PHE A 647 -18.24 -21.77 1.52
C PHE A 647 -17.33 -22.67 0.70
N ASP A 648 -16.82 -22.17 -0.42
CA ASP A 648 -16.09 -22.93 -1.42
C ASP A 648 -14.73 -22.30 -1.74
N ASN A 649 -13.91 -23.09 -2.43
CA ASN A 649 -12.73 -22.61 -3.11
C ASN A 649 -13.09 -21.60 -4.22
N ASP A 650 -12.08 -20.89 -4.68
CA ASP A 650 -12.21 -19.96 -5.79
C ASP A 650 -11.03 -20.15 -6.75
N PRO A 651 -11.13 -21.15 -7.67
CA PRO A 651 -10.07 -21.41 -8.63
C PRO A 651 -9.85 -20.23 -9.60
N VAL A 652 -10.91 -19.45 -9.88
CA VAL A 652 -10.81 -18.25 -10.72
C VAL A 652 -9.89 -17.22 -10.08
N ARG A 653 -10.15 -16.88 -8.81
CA ARG A 653 -9.32 -15.90 -8.07
C ARG A 653 -7.88 -16.37 -7.90
N ARG A 654 -7.65 -17.65 -7.62
CA ARG A 654 -6.32 -18.26 -7.50
C ARG A 654 -5.59 -18.21 -8.83
N GLY A 655 -6.24 -18.61 -9.91
CA GLY A 655 -5.67 -18.59 -11.26
C GLY A 655 -5.43 -17.18 -11.79
N LYS A 656 -6.35 -16.24 -11.55
CA LYS A 656 -6.16 -14.82 -11.87
C LYS A 656 -4.91 -14.27 -11.18
N TRP A 657 -4.74 -14.58 -9.90
CA TRP A 657 -3.56 -14.13 -9.15
C TRP A 657 -2.25 -14.64 -9.77
N ILE A 658 -2.17 -15.92 -10.12
CA ILE A 658 -0.99 -16.51 -10.78
C ILE A 658 -0.75 -15.84 -12.13
N ARG A 659 -1.82 -15.70 -12.95
CA ARG A 659 -1.74 -15.06 -14.26
C ARG A 659 -1.16 -13.66 -14.19
N GLU A 660 -1.68 -12.84 -13.29
CA GLU A 660 -1.31 -11.43 -13.20
C GLU A 660 -0.01 -11.18 -12.41
N LYS A 661 0.26 -12.00 -11.38
CA LYS A 661 1.41 -11.76 -10.49
C LYS A 661 2.67 -12.54 -10.85
N LEU A 662 2.51 -13.74 -11.40
CA LEU A 662 3.65 -14.59 -11.75
C LEU A 662 3.90 -14.66 -13.25
N LEU A 663 2.88 -14.64 -14.08
CA LEU A 663 3.02 -14.79 -15.52
C LEU A 663 2.95 -13.47 -16.30
N ALA A 664 2.97 -12.33 -15.62
CA ALA A 664 2.87 -10.98 -16.19
C ALA A 664 1.68 -10.80 -17.17
N GLY A 665 0.69 -11.69 -17.10
CA GLY A 665 -0.48 -11.65 -17.96
C GLY A 665 -1.57 -10.69 -17.49
N VAL A 666 -2.58 -10.55 -18.33
CA VAL A 666 -3.75 -9.70 -18.07
C VAL A 666 -5.02 -10.53 -18.03
N VAL A 667 -5.85 -10.27 -17.04
CA VAL A 667 -7.22 -10.77 -16.98
C VAL A 667 -8.15 -9.57 -16.89
N MET A 668 -9.05 -9.46 -17.85
CA MET A 668 -10.02 -8.37 -17.90
C MET A 668 -10.96 -8.41 -16.68
N ASP A 669 -11.45 -7.25 -16.30
CA ASP A 669 -12.53 -7.17 -15.33
C ASP A 669 -13.83 -7.75 -15.91
N LEU A 670 -14.63 -8.32 -15.01
CA LEU A 670 -15.89 -8.95 -15.39
C LEU A 670 -16.85 -7.91 -16.04
N PRO A 671 -17.43 -8.21 -17.20
CA PRO A 671 -18.46 -7.35 -17.78
C PRO A 671 -19.64 -7.20 -16.82
N ILE A 672 -20.27 -6.02 -16.79
CA ILE A 672 -21.32 -5.68 -15.82
C ILE A 672 -22.56 -6.60 -15.96
N ASN A 673 -22.79 -7.16 -17.14
CA ASN A 673 -24.00 -7.92 -17.47
C ASN A 673 -23.82 -9.45 -17.39
N VAL A 674 -22.70 -9.95 -16.86
CA VAL A 674 -22.44 -11.39 -16.75
C VAL A 674 -22.88 -11.91 -15.40
N ASP A 675 -23.77 -12.92 -15.38
CA ASP A 675 -24.05 -13.71 -14.18
C ASP A 675 -22.87 -14.66 -13.91
N ALA A 676 -22.09 -14.30 -12.90
CA ALA A 676 -20.88 -15.04 -12.54
C ALA A 676 -21.12 -16.13 -11.49
N GLN A 677 -22.37 -16.50 -11.20
CA GLN A 677 -22.66 -17.48 -10.17
C GLN A 677 -22.47 -18.90 -10.70
N ILE A 678 -21.55 -19.64 -10.06
CA ILE A 678 -21.42 -21.08 -10.29
C ILE A 678 -22.58 -21.79 -9.58
N PRO A 679 -23.34 -22.66 -10.27
CA PRO A 679 -24.45 -23.36 -9.67
C PRO A 679 -24.05 -24.12 -8.38
N ASP A 680 -24.83 -23.97 -7.32
CA ASP A 680 -24.65 -24.77 -6.11
C ASP A 680 -25.30 -26.14 -6.27
N ASN A 681 -24.50 -27.21 -6.08
CA ASN A 681 -24.97 -28.56 -6.12
C ASN A 681 -24.16 -29.39 -5.10
N GLU A 682 -24.83 -29.80 -4.02
CA GLU A 682 -24.20 -30.54 -2.91
C GLU A 682 -23.69 -31.95 -3.30
N HIS A 683 -24.07 -32.45 -4.47
CA HIS A 683 -23.66 -33.78 -4.95
C HIS A 683 -22.52 -33.75 -5.98
N GLN A 684 -22.09 -32.55 -6.40
CA GLN A 684 -21.03 -32.38 -7.38
C GLN A 684 -19.79 -31.78 -6.74
N THR A 685 -18.62 -32.21 -7.20
CA THR A 685 -17.36 -31.56 -6.89
C THR A 685 -17.35 -30.15 -7.49
N LEU A 686 -16.50 -29.26 -6.96
CA LEU A 686 -16.39 -27.92 -7.49
C LEU A 686 -15.97 -27.94 -8.96
N ARG A 687 -15.07 -28.82 -9.35
CA ARG A 687 -14.63 -28.99 -10.74
C ARG A 687 -15.79 -29.39 -11.67
N GLU A 688 -16.69 -30.27 -11.23
CA GLU A 688 -17.88 -30.63 -12.01
C GLU A 688 -18.84 -29.45 -12.15
N ARG A 689 -19.02 -28.64 -11.11
CA ARG A 689 -19.84 -27.43 -11.16
C ARG A 689 -19.26 -26.36 -12.11
N PHE A 690 -17.93 -26.31 -12.23
CA PHE A 690 -17.24 -25.39 -13.15
C PHE A 690 -17.32 -25.80 -14.62
N GLN A 691 -17.91 -26.96 -14.98
CA GLN A 691 -18.14 -27.30 -16.38
C GLN A 691 -19.05 -26.27 -17.09
N VAL A 692 -19.91 -25.59 -16.36
CA VAL A 692 -20.79 -24.55 -16.94
C VAL A 692 -20.02 -23.40 -17.59
N VAL A 693 -18.80 -23.10 -17.12
CA VAL A 693 -18.00 -21.99 -17.68
C VAL A 693 -17.22 -22.39 -18.93
N HIS A 694 -17.33 -23.65 -19.39
CA HIS A 694 -16.73 -24.10 -20.65
C HIS A 694 -17.56 -23.71 -21.89
N GLU A 695 -18.71 -23.05 -21.71
CA GLU A 695 -19.42 -22.41 -22.80
C GLU A 695 -18.56 -21.28 -23.40
N SER A 696 -18.69 -21.04 -24.70
CA SER A 696 -17.75 -20.20 -25.47
C SER A 696 -17.56 -18.79 -24.90
N ALA A 697 -18.63 -18.14 -24.48
CA ALA A 697 -18.59 -16.78 -23.94
C ALA A 697 -17.84 -16.70 -22.58
N CYS A 698 -18.05 -17.66 -21.69
CA CYS A 698 -17.40 -17.68 -20.37
C CYS A 698 -15.94 -18.15 -20.48
N TRP A 699 -15.70 -19.15 -21.38
CA TRP A 699 -14.38 -19.76 -21.51
C TRP A 699 -13.32 -18.79 -22.02
N ARG A 700 -13.67 -17.76 -22.75
CA ARG A 700 -12.76 -16.70 -23.22
C ARG A 700 -11.91 -16.13 -22.07
N CYS A 701 -12.51 -15.85 -20.89
CA CYS A 701 -11.80 -15.39 -19.71
C CYS A 701 -11.31 -16.55 -18.84
N HIS A 702 -12.14 -17.60 -18.66
CA HIS A 702 -11.84 -18.69 -17.75
C HIS A 702 -10.66 -19.54 -18.20
N LYS A 703 -10.38 -19.67 -19.52
CA LYS A 703 -9.19 -20.34 -20.07
C LYS A 703 -7.88 -19.74 -19.56
N LYS A 704 -7.86 -18.43 -19.22
CA LYS A 704 -6.69 -17.75 -18.67
C LYS A 704 -6.48 -18.01 -17.17
N MET A 705 -7.51 -18.46 -16.44
CA MET A 705 -7.50 -18.56 -14.98
C MET A 705 -7.69 -19.97 -14.46
N ASN A 706 -8.74 -20.65 -14.90
CA ASN A 706 -9.14 -21.95 -14.33
C ASN A 706 -8.03 -23.01 -14.40
N PRO A 707 -7.30 -23.18 -15.51
CA PRO A 707 -6.23 -24.18 -15.58
C PRO A 707 -5.12 -23.97 -14.54
N LEU A 708 -4.87 -22.72 -14.13
CA LEU A 708 -3.90 -22.34 -13.10
C LEU A 708 -4.45 -22.45 -11.68
N GLY A 709 -5.76 -22.33 -11.51
CA GLY A 709 -6.41 -22.36 -10.19
C GLY A 709 -6.89 -23.75 -9.76
N MET A 710 -7.24 -24.63 -10.70
CA MET A 710 -7.73 -25.99 -10.43
C MET A 710 -6.72 -26.89 -9.69
N PRO A 711 -5.40 -26.79 -9.86
CA PRO A 711 -4.44 -27.55 -9.07
C PRO A 711 -4.57 -27.37 -7.56
N PHE A 712 -5.20 -26.30 -7.11
CA PHE A 712 -5.42 -26.03 -5.69
C PHE A 712 -6.67 -26.70 -5.10
N GLU A 713 -7.43 -27.48 -5.86
CA GLU A 713 -8.62 -28.18 -5.36
C GLU A 713 -8.29 -29.28 -4.34
N ALA A 714 -7.02 -29.72 -4.28
CA ALA A 714 -6.52 -30.53 -3.19
C ALA A 714 -6.62 -29.87 -1.80
N TYR A 715 -7.01 -28.60 -1.72
CA TYR A 715 -7.26 -27.89 -0.45
C TYR A 715 -8.70 -27.40 -0.40
N ASN A 716 -9.28 -27.43 0.79
CA ASN A 716 -10.59 -26.84 1.01
C ASN A 716 -10.47 -25.30 1.24
N HIS A 717 -11.61 -24.64 1.31
CA HIS A 717 -11.70 -23.16 1.46
C HIS A 717 -11.17 -22.60 2.79
N VAL A 718 -10.83 -23.46 3.76
CA VAL A 718 -10.09 -23.08 4.98
C VAL A 718 -8.63 -23.49 4.93
N GLY A 719 -8.14 -23.88 3.76
CA GLY A 719 -6.74 -24.14 3.50
C GLY A 719 -6.21 -25.50 3.98
N LYS A 720 -7.10 -26.44 4.35
CA LYS A 720 -6.72 -27.81 4.74
C LYS A 720 -6.62 -28.70 3.51
N TRP A 721 -5.55 -29.48 3.41
CA TRP A 721 -5.40 -30.48 2.36
C TRP A 721 -6.42 -31.61 2.50
N ARG A 722 -6.97 -32.09 1.39
CA ARG A 722 -7.96 -33.16 1.29
C ARG A 722 -7.68 -34.07 0.11
N ALA A 723 -7.85 -35.37 0.27
CA ALA A 723 -7.73 -36.37 -0.80
C ALA A 723 -9.05 -36.59 -1.55
N THR A 724 -10.19 -36.27 -0.91
CA THR A 724 -11.52 -36.49 -1.47
C THR A 724 -12.42 -35.27 -1.30
N GLU A 725 -13.32 -35.05 -2.26
CA GLU A 725 -14.41 -34.10 -2.24
C GLU A 725 -15.71 -34.81 -2.60
N GLN A 726 -16.79 -34.62 -1.81
CA GLN A 726 -18.06 -35.28 -2.02
C GLN A 726 -17.96 -36.81 -2.16
N GLY A 727 -16.98 -37.42 -1.47
CA GLY A 727 -16.71 -38.86 -1.52
C GLY A 727 -15.93 -39.34 -2.73
N GLN A 728 -15.57 -38.43 -3.66
CA GLN A 728 -14.77 -38.73 -4.84
C GLN A 728 -13.32 -38.31 -4.66
N PRO A 729 -12.33 -38.98 -5.28
CA PRO A 729 -10.97 -38.49 -5.33
C PRO A 729 -10.91 -37.08 -5.94
N VAL A 730 -10.11 -36.19 -5.35
CA VAL A 730 -9.94 -34.83 -5.88
C VAL A 730 -9.10 -34.88 -7.17
N ASP A 731 -9.62 -34.33 -8.25
CA ASP A 731 -8.84 -34.05 -9.45
C ASP A 731 -8.18 -32.69 -9.32
N ALA A 732 -6.87 -32.69 -9.06
CA ALA A 732 -6.03 -31.49 -8.90
C ALA A 732 -5.17 -31.22 -10.16
N SER A 733 -5.56 -31.71 -11.31
CA SER A 733 -4.87 -31.45 -12.57
C SER A 733 -5.11 -30.03 -13.07
N GLY A 734 -4.21 -29.52 -13.88
CA GLY A 734 -4.32 -28.20 -14.51
C GLY A 734 -3.31 -28.05 -15.62
N SER A 735 -3.08 -26.81 -16.06
CA SER A 735 -2.07 -26.52 -17.08
C SER A 735 -1.58 -25.08 -17.02
N ILE A 736 -0.34 -24.88 -17.46
CA ILE A 736 0.22 -23.55 -17.74
C ILE A 736 0.07 -23.33 -19.25
N THR A 737 -0.70 -22.33 -19.63
CA THR A 737 -0.97 -21.96 -21.02
C THR A 737 -1.05 -20.44 -21.15
N LEU A 738 -1.01 -19.93 -22.37
CA LEU A 738 -1.24 -18.51 -22.66
C LEU A 738 -0.30 -17.57 -21.87
N SER A 739 0.95 -18.00 -21.66
CA SER A 739 2.01 -17.14 -21.09
C SER A 739 2.84 -16.50 -22.21
N HIS A 740 3.63 -15.49 -21.87
CA HIS A 740 4.59 -14.89 -22.81
C HIS A 740 5.81 -15.78 -23.09
N ASP A 741 5.86 -16.98 -22.51
CA ASP A 741 6.93 -17.95 -22.66
C ASP A 741 6.30 -19.32 -22.99
N ASP A 742 6.35 -19.69 -24.26
CA ASP A 742 5.80 -20.97 -24.73
C ASP A 742 6.52 -22.19 -24.15
N SER A 743 7.79 -22.05 -23.74
CA SER A 743 8.54 -23.14 -23.11
C SER A 743 8.00 -23.55 -21.74
N LEU A 744 7.20 -22.69 -21.13
CA LEU A 744 6.55 -22.93 -19.85
C LEU A 744 5.21 -23.69 -20.00
N HIS A 745 4.68 -23.77 -21.22
CA HIS A 745 3.38 -24.40 -21.46
C HIS A 745 3.45 -25.92 -21.22
N GLN A 746 2.69 -26.40 -20.23
CA GLN A 746 2.61 -27.81 -19.88
C GLN A 746 1.37 -28.13 -19.04
N ASP A 747 0.98 -29.40 -19.10
CA ASP A 747 0.00 -29.94 -18.15
C ASP A 747 0.68 -30.25 -16.81
N VAL A 748 -0.05 -30.10 -15.73
CA VAL A 748 0.40 -30.41 -14.37
C VAL A 748 -0.63 -31.28 -13.66
N GLN A 749 -0.16 -32.25 -12.86
CA GLN A 749 -1.04 -33.17 -12.14
C GLN A 749 -1.52 -32.62 -10.80
N ASN A 750 -0.82 -31.64 -10.27
CA ASN A 750 -1.12 -31.05 -8.96
C ASN A 750 -0.39 -29.71 -8.79
N VAL A 751 -0.67 -29.06 -7.67
CA VAL A 751 -0.09 -27.75 -7.34
C VAL A 751 1.42 -27.80 -7.12
N LEU A 752 1.99 -28.94 -6.71
CA LEU A 752 3.44 -29.06 -6.47
C LEU A 752 4.19 -28.93 -7.79
N GLU A 753 3.75 -29.70 -8.83
CA GLU A 753 4.30 -29.59 -10.18
C GLU A 753 4.12 -28.18 -10.76
N LEU A 754 2.94 -27.56 -10.55
CA LEU A 754 2.70 -26.19 -10.97
C LEU A 754 3.72 -25.22 -10.33
N MET A 755 3.92 -25.31 -9.01
CA MET A 755 4.83 -24.42 -8.30
C MET A 755 6.30 -24.65 -8.68
N GLU A 756 6.70 -25.90 -8.92
CA GLU A 756 8.05 -26.24 -9.37
C GLU A 756 8.35 -25.66 -10.76
N ALA A 757 7.41 -25.82 -11.70
CA ALA A 757 7.54 -25.24 -13.04
C ALA A 757 7.62 -23.70 -12.99
N LEU A 758 6.78 -23.05 -12.19
CA LEU A 758 6.79 -21.60 -12.04
C LEU A 758 8.07 -21.08 -11.35
N ALA A 759 8.63 -21.83 -10.41
CA ALA A 759 9.80 -21.43 -9.65
C ALA A 759 11.10 -21.42 -10.48
N GLU A 760 11.15 -22.20 -11.56
CA GLU A 760 12.30 -22.29 -12.47
C GLU A 760 12.20 -21.29 -13.65
N SER A 761 11.10 -20.58 -13.81
CA SER A 761 10.84 -19.73 -14.95
C SER A 761 11.47 -18.35 -14.82
N ASP A 762 12.16 -17.91 -15.87
CA ASP A 762 12.67 -16.54 -16.01
C ASP A 762 11.52 -15.52 -16.08
N LEU A 763 10.44 -15.84 -16.79
CA LEU A 763 9.24 -15.01 -16.86
C LEU A 763 8.68 -14.72 -15.46
N VAL A 764 8.56 -15.74 -14.62
CA VAL A 764 8.07 -15.61 -13.25
C VAL A 764 9.00 -14.74 -12.40
N ARG A 765 10.30 -14.93 -12.52
CA ARG A 765 11.30 -14.10 -11.83
C ARG A 765 11.22 -12.65 -12.27
N GLN A 766 11.15 -12.40 -13.56
CA GLN A 766 11.03 -11.05 -14.13
C GLN A 766 9.70 -10.39 -13.76
N SER A 767 8.59 -11.15 -13.75
CA SER A 767 7.30 -10.65 -13.27
C SER A 767 7.38 -10.24 -11.79
N PHE A 768 7.99 -11.06 -10.95
CA PHE A 768 8.22 -10.74 -9.55
C PHE A 768 9.05 -9.45 -9.39
N ILE A 769 10.11 -9.28 -10.16
CA ILE A 769 10.97 -8.08 -10.18
C ILE A 769 10.17 -6.84 -10.58
N ARG A 770 9.28 -6.94 -11.58
CA ARG A 770 8.36 -5.84 -11.93
C ARG A 770 7.48 -5.44 -10.75
N HIS A 771 6.95 -6.40 -9.99
CA HIS A 771 6.17 -6.09 -8.79
C HIS A 771 7.00 -5.47 -7.66
N VAL A 772 8.25 -5.89 -7.48
CA VAL A 772 9.20 -5.22 -6.57
C VAL A 772 9.41 -3.77 -7.01
N PHE A 773 9.68 -3.55 -8.29
CA PHE A 773 9.82 -2.20 -8.85
C PHE A 773 8.58 -1.36 -8.54
N ARG A 774 7.37 -1.82 -8.89
CA ARG A 774 6.10 -1.11 -8.68
C ARG A 774 5.90 -0.70 -7.23
N TYR A 775 6.19 -1.59 -6.30
CA TYR A 775 6.01 -1.33 -4.87
C TYR A 775 6.92 -0.21 -4.34
N TRP A 776 8.21 -0.25 -4.69
CA TRP A 776 9.16 0.75 -4.20
C TRP A 776 9.16 2.04 -5.01
N MET A 777 8.86 1.96 -6.29
CA MET A 777 8.73 3.13 -7.13
C MET A 777 7.36 3.80 -7.02
N GLY A 778 6.33 3.13 -6.46
CA GLY A 778 4.95 3.63 -6.32
C GLY A 778 4.32 4.00 -7.66
N ARG A 779 4.71 3.32 -8.72
CA ARG A 779 4.19 3.44 -10.09
C ARG A 779 4.47 2.18 -10.87
N ASN A 780 3.75 1.99 -11.97
CA ASN A 780 4.16 1.01 -12.94
C ASN A 780 5.46 1.41 -13.63
N GLU A 781 6.12 0.44 -14.23
CA GLU A 781 7.28 0.67 -15.09
C GLU A 781 6.89 1.43 -16.37
N MET A 782 7.82 2.16 -16.92
CA MET A 782 7.82 2.70 -18.29
C MET A 782 8.79 1.88 -19.13
N LEU A 783 8.72 1.93 -20.47
CA LEU A 783 9.69 1.25 -21.31
C LEU A 783 11.13 1.72 -21.06
N SER A 784 11.31 3.00 -20.73
CA SER A 784 12.62 3.54 -20.32
C SER A 784 13.20 2.89 -19.05
N ASP A 785 12.38 2.23 -18.21
CA ASP A 785 12.87 1.50 -17.04
C ASP A 785 13.52 0.15 -17.38
N SER A 786 13.51 -0.29 -18.64
CA SER A 786 14.07 -1.57 -19.10
C SER A 786 15.47 -1.83 -18.53
N GLN A 787 16.39 -0.88 -18.67
CA GLN A 787 17.77 -1.04 -18.17
C GLN A 787 17.82 -1.21 -16.64
N THR A 788 16.93 -0.57 -15.90
CA THR A 788 16.79 -0.77 -14.45
C THR A 788 16.31 -2.17 -14.12
N LEU A 789 15.27 -2.64 -14.83
CA LEU A 789 14.71 -3.97 -14.59
C LEU A 789 15.70 -5.08 -14.93
N MET A 790 16.43 -4.94 -16.04
CA MET A 790 17.50 -5.86 -16.40
C MET A 790 18.64 -5.88 -15.39
N ALA A 791 19.03 -4.71 -14.86
CA ALA A 791 20.05 -4.63 -13.81
C ALA A 791 19.58 -5.28 -12.51
N MET A 792 18.30 -5.12 -12.15
CA MET A 792 17.70 -5.78 -11.00
C MET A 792 17.67 -7.30 -11.18
N ASP A 793 17.28 -7.79 -12.38
CA ASP A 793 17.27 -9.22 -12.70
C ASP A 793 18.66 -9.83 -12.61
N LYS A 794 19.62 -9.18 -13.23
CA LYS A 794 21.03 -9.57 -13.16
C LYS A 794 21.55 -9.65 -11.72
N ALA A 795 21.31 -8.61 -10.92
CA ALA A 795 21.74 -8.58 -9.52
C ALA A 795 21.11 -9.71 -8.70
N TYR A 796 19.84 -10.02 -8.93
CA TYR A 796 19.15 -11.11 -8.28
C TYR A 796 19.75 -12.47 -8.64
N VAL A 797 20.01 -12.74 -9.92
CA VAL A 797 20.59 -13.99 -10.40
C VAL A 797 22.04 -14.14 -9.90
N GLU A 798 22.89 -13.14 -10.08
CA GLU A 798 24.31 -13.18 -9.68
C GLU A 798 24.52 -13.32 -8.16
N SER A 799 23.58 -12.82 -7.36
CA SER A 799 23.62 -12.97 -5.89
C SER A 799 23.07 -14.29 -5.36
N GLY A 800 22.64 -15.20 -6.24
CA GLY A 800 21.99 -16.46 -5.85
C GLY A 800 20.60 -16.24 -5.25
N GLY A 801 19.83 -15.31 -5.82
CA GLY A 801 18.43 -15.06 -5.46
C GLY A 801 18.24 -14.22 -4.19
N SER A 802 19.17 -13.29 -3.91
CA SER A 802 19.08 -12.38 -2.75
C SER A 802 18.06 -11.26 -2.99
N PHE A 803 17.09 -11.16 -2.12
CA PHE A 803 16.12 -10.06 -2.12
C PHE A 803 16.75 -8.72 -1.72
N LYS A 804 17.77 -8.78 -0.87
CA LYS A 804 18.53 -7.61 -0.46
C LYS A 804 19.27 -6.99 -1.64
N GLU A 805 20.00 -7.80 -2.43
CA GLU A 805 20.72 -7.32 -3.61
C GLU A 805 19.77 -6.78 -4.69
N LEU A 806 18.60 -7.39 -4.85
CA LEU A 806 17.54 -6.85 -5.71
C LEU A 806 17.13 -5.43 -5.29
N LEU A 807 16.96 -5.17 -3.99
CA LEU A 807 16.63 -3.83 -3.48
C LEU A 807 17.79 -2.84 -3.62
N VAL A 808 19.04 -3.28 -3.43
CA VAL A 808 20.22 -2.43 -3.66
C VAL A 808 20.25 -2.00 -5.11
N ALA A 809 20.08 -2.93 -6.07
CA ALA A 809 20.06 -2.62 -7.49
C ALA A 809 18.97 -1.61 -7.85
N LEU A 810 17.77 -1.74 -7.29
CA LEU A 810 16.68 -0.78 -7.51
C LEU A 810 17.01 0.61 -6.97
N MET A 811 17.45 0.71 -5.71
CA MET A 811 17.65 2.00 -5.03
C MET A 811 18.89 2.75 -5.53
N THR A 812 19.78 2.06 -6.24
CA THR A 812 20.92 2.67 -6.92
C THR A 812 20.69 2.88 -8.41
N SER A 813 19.53 2.51 -8.96
CA SER A 813 19.20 2.65 -10.37
C SER A 813 18.91 4.09 -10.78
N ASP A 814 19.00 4.36 -12.05
CA ASP A 814 18.65 5.65 -12.63
C ASP A 814 17.15 5.96 -12.47
N SER A 815 16.28 4.96 -12.58
CA SER A 815 14.84 5.12 -12.30
C SER A 815 14.57 5.66 -10.89
N PHE A 816 15.38 5.26 -9.90
CA PHE A 816 15.23 5.73 -8.52
C PHE A 816 15.89 7.10 -8.29
N LEU A 817 17.04 7.34 -8.89
CA LEU A 817 17.89 8.49 -8.58
C LEU A 817 17.60 9.72 -9.42
N TYR A 818 17.04 9.59 -10.62
CA TYR A 818 16.82 10.70 -11.55
C TYR A 818 15.34 11.01 -11.78
N ARG A 819 15.07 12.31 -12.01
CA ARG A 819 13.75 12.84 -12.38
C ARG A 819 13.84 13.61 -13.70
N LYS A 820 12.77 13.52 -14.51
CA LYS A 820 12.66 14.26 -15.78
C LYS A 820 11.26 14.83 -15.98
#